data_6acb94ffbb063bb0bd851aded69da13c
#
_entry.id   6acb94ffbb063bb0bd851aded69da13c
#
_cell.length_a   1.000
_cell.length_b   1.000
_cell.length_c   1.000
_cell.angle_alpha   90.00
_cell.angle_beta   90.00
_cell.angle_gamma   90.00
#
_symmetry.space_group_name_H-M   'P 1'
#
loop_
_entity.id
_entity.type
_entity.pdbx_description
1 polymer ?
#
loop_
_entity_poly.entity_id
_entity_poly.type
_entity_poly.pdbx_seq_one_letter_code
_entity_poly.pdbx_strand_id
1 'polypeptide(L)'
;MNWLQRLFSPNRMERELDKELLFHIETQVAAKVRSGIPEIEARRLTRLEFGGIDQVKEDCRESRGTVWMASTMQDVRYSLRQLRKAPGFTLTAVITLALGIGATTAIFTLVHGILERSLPVADPSSLYRVGDRATCCYYDGFESDDGDFDLFPYDLYRDLKQSTPEFEELAAVEAGGASQPVRWGSSPALPLRSEYVSGNYFATLGVGTYAGRPLTQNDDRASAPSVLVLSYASWQSNFAGNTAIVGSTVYVQTHPFTVVGIAQPGFFGDRIVERPPDFWMPLSDEPTIEGQGSDLWPKGDEDSAWFYLLGRVRPQTQVPALQAKLSARLRQWMFAHVQYTAHGGAALIPRQHVVLSPGGGGIQKLQAQTGKGLRLLMILSSIVLFIACANFANLLLARGTSRRAELAVRMALGAARIRIMRQVLTQSVLLSLIGGSAGLVVAHLLSKMILLLAFPHAPSMPVQAGPSLIVLGFAFLVSLLTGIVFGTVPAWYSSQAKAAEAFRTAARSTGERSSIAQKTLVVIQVALSIVLLSGAFLLSRSLANLQNQNLGIVTDNRYVLRIDPKGAGYSLQRLPALYHQIEDSLSALPSAKNISFARYTPLDGNGWGTCIVQQGHAAPGPQDKCFSSWVRVSEHFLRAIGVSIVRGRDFSAQDTQNSTPVVLVNQSFARQFFPNQDPIGKHFGLISPKNSGAFEIAGVFADFKMNDARKDVEPLFLRPLTQQYLGYTEPEAISSEQNSMFLNSIIVQFSRPQSNVENLIRHTVADVDPNLTIFYFSSYDAQVAGNFNQDRLIARLT
;
A
#
# COMPACT_ATOMS: atom_id res chain seq x y z
N MET A 1 44.55 30.26 16.46
CA MET A 1 44.03 29.73 15.16
C MET A 1 42.86 28.79 15.43
N ASN A 2 41.69 29.06 14.77
CA ASN A 2 40.54 28.18 14.88
C ASN A 2 40.86 26.82 14.26
N TRP A 3 40.30 25.72 14.79
CA TRP A 3 40.60 24.36 14.36
C TRP A 3 40.38 24.12 12.85
N LEU A 4 39.44 24.86 12.20
CA LEU A 4 39.22 24.87 10.77
C LEU A 4 40.40 25.44 9.96
N GLN A 5 41.06 26.51 10.43
CA GLN A 5 42.27 27.08 9.77
C GLN A 5 43.46 26.13 9.88
N ARG A 6 43.54 25.31 10.94
CA ARG A 6 44.57 24.27 11.12
C ARG A 6 44.42 23.12 10.10
N LEU A 7 43.19 22.88 9.63
CA LEU A 7 42.87 21.82 8.65
C LEU A 7 43.26 22.18 7.21
N PHE A 8 43.09 23.46 6.82
CA PHE A 8 43.28 23.86 5.43
C PHE A 8 44.67 24.43 5.11
N SER A 9 45.57 24.55 6.10
CA SER A 9 46.92 25.12 5.89
C SER A 9 48.05 24.27 6.46
N PRO A 10 48.18 22.98 6.12
CA PRO A 10 49.18 22.07 6.69
C PRO A 10 50.64 22.55 6.42
N ASN A 11 50.92 23.07 5.22
CA ASN A 11 52.26 23.52 4.82
C ASN A 11 52.73 24.80 5.54
N ARG A 12 51.80 25.61 6.03
CA ARG A 12 52.16 26.81 6.81
C ARG A 12 52.49 26.42 8.25
N MET A 13 51.73 25.51 8.79
CA MET A 13 51.92 25.01 10.16
C MET A 13 53.19 24.19 10.31
N GLU A 14 53.61 23.46 9.27
CA GLU A 14 54.85 22.71 9.20
C GLU A 14 56.04 23.67 9.24
N ARG A 15 55.99 24.74 8.48
CA ARG A 15 57.02 25.80 8.49
C ARG A 15 57.12 26.59 9.81
N GLU A 16 55.98 26.76 10.50
CA GLU A 16 55.95 27.37 11.83
C GLU A 16 56.59 26.43 12.90
N LEU A 17 56.29 25.16 12.85
CA LEU A 17 56.87 24.13 13.71
C LEU A 17 58.40 24.02 13.49
N ASP A 18 58.84 24.01 12.25
CA ASP A 18 60.25 23.98 11.91
C ASP A 18 61.01 25.18 12.50
N LYS A 19 60.42 26.36 12.41
CA LYS A 19 61.00 27.58 12.99
C LYS A 19 61.05 27.52 14.53
N GLU A 20 60.03 27.01 15.15
CA GLU A 20 59.92 26.90 16.61
C GLU A 20 60.92 25.89 17.18
N LEU A 21 61.06 24.73 16.50
CA LEU A 21 62.07 23.74 16.86
C LEU A 21 63.48 24.23 16.67
N LEU A 22 63.79 24.88 15.55
CA LEU A 22 65.08 25.49 15.29
C LEU A 22 65.40 26.55 16.35
N PHE A 23 64.45 27.42 16.70
CA PHE A 23 64.59 28.41 17.75
C PHE A 23 64.89 27.80 19.11
N HIS A 24 64.19 26.72 19.49
CA HIS A 24 64.47 25.99 20.74
C HIS A 24 65.85 25.37 20.75
N ILE A 25 66.31 24.73 19.66
CA ILE A 25 67.63 24.17 19.53
C ILE A 25 68.71 25.25 19.64
N GLU A 26 68.56 26.35 18.93
CA GLU A 26 69.51 27.49 18.97
C GLU A 26 69.58 28.14 20.36
N THR A 27 68.41 28.25 21.02
CA THR A 27 68.33 28.78 22.40
C THR A 27 69.05 27.89 23.40
N GLN A 28 68.97 26.58 23.29
CA GLN A 28 69.66 25.62 24.14
C GLN A 28 71.15 25.61 23.81
N VAL A 29 71.56 25.66 22.57
CA VAL A 29 72.97 25.82 22.14
C VAL A 29 73.55 27.07 22.74
N ALA A 30 72.87 28.20 22.61
CA ALA A 30 73.31 29.49 23.18
C ALA A 30 73.40 29.47 24.73
N ALA A 31 72.55 28.75 25.40
CA ALA A 31 72.58 28.55 26.87
C ALA A 31 73.82 27.73 27.27
N LYS A 32 74.20 26.68 26.54
CA LYS A 32 75.41 25.87 26.80
C LYS A 32 76.66 26.54 26.45
N VAL A 33 76.69 27.37 25.43
CA VAL A 33 77.84 28.20 25.08
C VAL A 33 78.09 29.28 26.19
N ARG A 34 77.04 29.87 26.73
CA ARG A 34 77.12 30.78 27.88
C ARG A 34 77.66 30.09 29.17
N SER A 35 77.49 28.83 29.32
CA SER A 35 77.96 28.01 30.44
C SER A 35 79.44 27.59 30.24
N GLY A 36 80.10 28.02 29.14
CA GLY A 36 81.54 27.78 28.91
C GLY A 36 81.82 26.54 28.00
N ILE A 37 80.86 25.96 27.38
CA ILE A 37 81.07 24.79 26.47
C ILE A 37 81.35 25.33 25.07
N PRO A 38 82.39 24.87 24.34
CA PRO A 38 82.65 25.26 22.97
C PRO A 38 81.45 24.99 22.05
N GLU A 39 81.18 25.89 21.12
CA GLU A 39 79.95 25.88 20.26
C GLU A 39 79.75 24.57 19.54
N ILE A 40 80.80 23.96 19.00
CA ILE A 40 80.75 22.69 18.28
C ILE A 40 80.25 21.57 19.25
N GLU A 41 80.71 21.49 20.47
CA GLU A 41 80.34 20.52 21.46
C GLU A 41 78.96 20.83 22.06
N ALA A 42 78.64 22.10 22.27
CA ALA A 42 77.30 22.52 22.68
C ALA A 42 76.21 22.11 21.64
N ARG A 43 76.48 22.23 20.35
CA ARG A 43 75.60 21.74 19.26
C ARG A 43 75.48 20.23 19.25
N ARG A 44 76.58 19.49 19.48
CA ARG A 44 76.60 18.05 19.56
C ARG A 44 75.75 17.53 20.72
N LEU A 45 75.98 18.08 21.91
CA LEU A 45 75.24 17.71 23.14
C LEU A 45 73.74 18.06 23.03
N THR A 46 73.38 19.22 22.50
CA THR A 46 71.97 19.60 22.30
C THR A 46 71.29 18.65 21.32
N ARG A 47 71.93 18.24 20.21
CA ARG A 47 71.33 17.23 19.30
C ARG A 47 71.21 15.86 19.95
N LEU A 48 72.09 15.46 20.82
CA LEU A 48 71.98 14.20 21.57
C LEU A 48 70.84 14.20 22.60
N GLU A 49 70.69 15.32 23.32
CA GLU A 49 69.63 15.50 24.31
C GLU A 49 68.23 15.75 23.65
N PHE A 50 68.21 16.46 22.52
CA PHE A 50 66.94 16.72 21.82
C PHE A 50 66.37 15.47 21.10
N GLY A 51 67.21 14.47 20.84
CA GLY A 51 66.85 13.27 20.10
C GLY A 51 66.67 13.55 18.59
N GLY A 52 66.08 12.61 17.90
CA GLY A 52 65.78 12.79 16.47
C GLY A 52 64.76 13.90 16.24
N ILE A 53 65.14 14.95 15.53
CA ILE A 53 64.24 16.08 15.20
C ILE A 53 62.90 15.61 14.55
N ASP A 54 62.96 14.56 13.72
CA ASP A 54 61.82 13.99 13.07
C ASP A 54 60.89 13.28 14.07
N GLN A 55 61.46 12.73 15.15
CA GLN A 55 60.69 12.05 16.21
C GLN A 55 59.91 13.06 17.05
N VAL A 56 60.57 14.16 17.43
CA VAL A 56 59.94 15.29 18.17
C VAL A 56 58.87 15.95 17.33
N LYS A 57 59.06 16.08 16.02
CA LYS A 57 58.04 16.55 15.11
C LYS A 57 56.82 15.66 15.11
N GLU A 58 56.99 14.35 15.10
CA GLU A 58 55.90 13.37 15.12
C GLU A 58 55.16 13.41 16.46
N ASP A 59 55.86 13.49 17.59
CA ASP A 59 55.24 13.63 18.91
C ASP A 59 54.43 14.93 19.05
N CYS A 60 54.93 16.04 18.48
CA CYS A 60 54.19 17.30 18.38
C CYS A 60 52.95 17.21 17.47
N ARG A 61 53.01 16.44 16.38
CA ARG A 61 51.86 16.17 15.53
C ARG A 61 50.81 15.34 16.26
N GLU A 62 51.24 14.25 16.97
CA GLU A 62 50.30 13.42 17.72
C GLU A 62 49.57 14.18 18.81
N SER A 63 50.24 15.07 19.55
CA SER A 63 49.65 15.88 20.62
C SER A 63 48.61 16.90 20.12
N ARG A 64 48.62 17.24 18.81
CA ARG A 64 47.73 18.26 18.22
C ARG A 64 46.32 17.75 17.84
N GLY A 65 46.03 16.43 17.93
CA GLY A 65 44.73 15.85 17.65
C GLY A 65 44.25 15.92 16.19
N THR A 66 45.00 16.61 15.30
CA THR A 66 44.65 16.79 13.84
C THR A 66 45.27 15.71 12.96
N VAL A 67 46.17 14.91 13.49
CA VAL A 67 46.84 13.79 12.77
C VAL A 67 45.82 12.76 12.29
N TRP A 68 44.77 12.52 13.07
CA TRP A 68 43.71 11.60 12.70
C TRP A 68 43.03 11.97 11.40
N MET A 69 42.66 13.25 11.22
CA MET A 69 41.97 13.70 10.00
C MET A 69 42.94 13.73 8.79
N ALA A 70 44.16 14.20 8.96
CA ALA A 70 45.19 14.20 7.91
C ALA A 70 45.51 12.79 7.44
N SER A 71 45.66 11.85 8.38
CA SER A 71 45.93 10.44 8.07
C SER A 71 44.72 9.77 7.40
N THR A 72 43.49 10.10 7.81
CA THR A 72 42.28 9.59 7.14
C THR A 72 42.17 10.09 5.70
N MET A 73 42.44 11.36 5.46
CA MET A 73 42.47 11.92 4.10
C MET A 73 43.53 11.25 3.23
N GLN A 74 44.70 10.97 3.80
CA GLN A 74 45.76 10.23 3.12
C GLN A 74 45.32 8.81 2.78
N ASP A 75 44.67 8.12 3.71
CA ASP A 75 44.11 6.76 3.51
C ASP A 75 43.04 6.74 2.41
N VAL A 76 42.16 7.75 2.37
CA VAL A 76 41.16 7.92 1.30
C VAL A 76 41.85 8.12 -0.07
N ARG A 77 42.82 9.03 -0.19
CA ARG A 77 43.55 9.27 -1.43
C ARG A 77 44.30 8.00 -1.90
N TYR A 78 44.91 7.31 -0.97
CA TYR A 78 45.58 6.02 -1.26
C TYR A 78 44.56 4.97 -1.75
N SER A 79 43.43 4.82 -1.06
CA SER A 79 42.36 3.89 -1.42
C SER A 79 41.81 4.19 -2.82
N LEU A 80 41.52 5.43 -3.16
CA LEU A 80 41.06 5.84 -4.49
C LEU A 80 42.07 5.50 -5.59
N ARG A 81 43.38 5.72 -5.33
CA ARG A 81 44.43 5.37 -6.29
C ARG A 81 44.51 3.86 -6.49
N GLN A 82 44.33 3.09 -5.42
CA GLN A 82 44.35 1.63 -5.46
C GLN A 82 43.11 1.04 -6.19
N LEU A 83 41.93 1.67 -6.05
CA LEU A 83 40.70 1.28 -6.74
C LEU A 83 40.82 1.52 -8.25
N ARG A 84 41.45 2.63 -8.66
CA ARG A 84 41.72 2.94 -10.06
C ARG A 84 42.72 1.96 -10.70
N LYS A 85 43.68 1.43 -9.95
CA LYS A 85 44.66 0.45 -10.43
C LYS A 85 44.12 -0.97 -10.62
N ALA A 86 42.92 -1.27 -10.08
CA ALA A 86 42.27 -2.58 -10.19
C ALA A 86 40.80 -2.41 -10.62
N PRO A 87 40.54 -2.03 -11.87
CA PRO A 87 39.21 -1.67 -12.33
C PRO A 87 38.24 -2.86 -12.29
N GLY A 88 38.67 -4.08 -12.67
CA GLY A 88 37.82 -5.28 -12.64
C GLY A 88 37.30 -5.60 -11.22
N PHE A 89 38.20 -5.60 -10.21
CA PHE A 89 37.79 -5.78 -8.83
C PHE A 89 36.81 -4.69 -8.35
N THR A 90 37.13 -3.43 -8.66
CA THR A 90 36.32 -2.29 -8.25
C THR A 90 34.93 -2.36 -8.86
N LEU A 91 34.84 -2.66 -10.16
CA LEU A 91 33.56 -2.77 -10.87
C LEU A 91 32.72 -3.92 -10.31
N THR A 92 33.30 -5.10 -10.12
CA THR A 92 32.58 -6.26 -9.56
C THR A 92 32.07 -5.94 -8.15
N ALA A 93 32.90 -5.36 -7.28
CA ALA A 93 32.50 -4.99 -5.94
C ALA A 93 31.37 -3.92 -5.94
N VAL A 94 31.52 -2.89 -6.78
CA VAL A 94 30.50 -1.83 -6.88
C VAL A 94 29.18 -2.37 -7.42
N ILE A 95 29.19 -3.21 -8.46
CA ILE A 95 27.96 -3.81 -9.01
C ILE A 95 27.28 -4.69 -7.97
N THR A 96 28.04 -5.57 -7.28
CA THR A 96 27.50 -6.45 -6.26
C THR A 96 26.81 -5.65 -5.13
N LEU A 97 27.50 -4.61 -4.64
CA LEU A 97 26.96 -3.75 -3.59
C LEU A 97 25.80 -2.88 -4.08
N ALA A 98 25.87 -2.35 -5.32
CA ALA A 98 24.81 -1.55 -5.91
C ALA A 98 23.51 -2.36 -6.07
N LEU A 99 23.60 -3.61 -6.49
CA LEU A 99 22.44 -4.49 -6.61
C LEU A 99 21.85 -4.82 -5.22
N GLY A 100 22.68 -5.23 -4.27
CA GLY A 100 22.21 -5.59 -2.92
C GLY A 100 21.63 -4.38 -2.15
N ILE A 101 22.37 -3.28 -2.07
CA ILE A 101 21.93 -2.06 -1.39
C ILE A 101 20.75 -1.43 -2.14
N GLY A 102 20.79 -1.43 -3.48
CA GLY A 102 19.76 -0.87 -4.34
C GLY A 102 18.43 -1.62 -4.20
N ALA A 103 18.43 -2.95 -4.24
CA ALA A 103 17.23 -3.76 -4.05
C ALA A 103 16.61 -3.53 -2.66
N THR A 104 17.44 -3.56 -1.60
CA THR A 104 16.96 -3.32 -0.23
C THR A 104 16.42 -1.90 -0.06
N THR A 105 17.08 -0.90 -0.64
CA THR A 105 16.62 0.50 -0.60
C THR A 105 15.34 0.68 -1.40
N ALA A 106 15.16 -0.03 -2.53
CA ALA A 106 13.91 0.01 -3.30
C ALA A 106 12.72 -0.51 -2.49
N ILE A 107 12.87 -1.66 -1.85
CA ILE A 107 11.83 -2.22 -0.98
C ILE A 107 11.58 -1.30 0.23
N PHE A 108 12.64 -0.76 0.85
CA PHE A 108 12.49 0.22 1.94
C PHE A 108 11.73 1.47 1.50
N THR A 109 11.96 1.96 0.28
CA THR A 109 11.21 3.10 -0.27
C THR A 109 9.71 2.80 -0.34
N LEU A 110 9.33 1.59 -0.75
CA LEU A 110 7.92 1.16 -0.81
C LEU A 110 7.33 0.96 0.59
N VAL A 111 8.06 0.31 1.49
CA VAL A 111 7.66 0.14 2.90
C VAL A 111 7.42 1.50 3.54
N HIS A 112 8.38 2.41 3.44
CA HIS A 112 8.26 3.75 3.99
C HIS A 112 7.12 4.55 3.33
N GLY A 113 7.02 4.51 2.00
CA GLY A 113 6.02 5.26 1.23
C GLY A 113 4.58 4.78 1.43
N ILE A 114 4.36 3.47 1.70
CA ILE A 114 3.03 2.88 1.86
C ILE A 114 2.66 2.72 3.34
N LEU A 115 3.58 2.21 4.18
CA LEU A 115 3.25 1.83 5.56
C LEU A 115 3.52 2.93 6.60
N GLU A 116 4.53 3.78 6.38
CA GLU A 116 5.01 4.69 7.42
C GLU A 116 4.77 6.18 7.10
N ARG A 117 4.54 6.51 5.83
CA ARG A 117 4.37 7.90 5.44
C ARG A 117 3.03 8.44 5.90
N SER A 118 3.06 9.59 6.57
CA SER A 118 1.86 10.34 6.93
C SER A 118 1.20 10.97 5.69
N LEU A 119 -0.11 11.20 5.79
CA LEU A 119 -0.87 11.98 4.81
C LEU A 119 -0.26 13.39 4.67
N PRO A 120 -0.45 14.04 3.50
CA PRO A 120 -0.02 15.43 3.30
C PRO A 120 -1.00 16.42 3.96
N VAL A 121 -1.15 16.33 5.27
CA VAL A 121 -2.08 17.10 6.12
C VAL A 121 -1.32 17.92 7.17
N ALA A 122 -1.97 18.93 7.73
CA ALA A 122 -1.37 19.70 8.82
C ALA A 122 -1.34 18.85 10.10
N ASP A 123 -0.21 18.92 10.82
CA ASP A 123 0.03 18.21 12.08
C ASP A 123 -0.57 16.79 12.13
N PRO A 124 0.01 15.82 11.40
CA PRO A 124 -0.50 14.45 11.35
C PRO A 124 -0.51 13.75 12.72
N SER A 125 0.29 14.24 13.67
CA SER A 125 0.42 13.64 15.01
C SER A 125 -0.77 13.90 15.90
N SER A 126 -1.54 14.96 15.66
CA SER A 126 -2.77 15.29 16.42
C SER A 126 -4.02 14.65 15.81
N LEU A 127 -3.89 14.03 14.62
CA LEU A 127 -4.99 13.37 13.95
C LEU A 127 -5.15 11.94 14.47
N TYR A 128 -6.37 11.58 14.85
CA TYR A 128 -6.74 10.23 15.28
C TYR A 128 -7.90 9.71 14.43
N ARG A 129 -7.87 8.43 14.19
CA ARG A 129 -8.97 7.68 13.61
C ARG A 129 -9.77 7.03 14.74
N VAL A 130 -11.10 7.09 14.63
CA VAL A 130 -12.03 6.36 15.48
C VAL A 130 -12.25 5.00 14.83
N GLY A 131 -11.71 3.94 15.41
CA GLY A 131 -11.56 2.61 14.83
C GLY A 131 -10.13 2.36 14.36
N ASP A 132 -9.74 1.08 14.20
CA ASP A 132 -8.42 0.67 13.71
C ASP A 132 -8.48 -0.24 12.47
N ARG A 133 -9.63 -0.82 12.17
CA ARG A 133 -9.88 -1.64 11.00
C ARG A 133 -10.30 -0.80 9.80
N ALA A 134 -10.13 -1.34 8.62
CA ALA A 134 -10.55 -0.73 7.38
C ALA A 134 -11.63 -1.57 6.70
N THR A 135 -12.69 -1.86 7.44
CA THR A 135 -13.88 -2.54 6.93
C THR A 135 -14.46 -1.72 5.78
N CYS A 136 -14.90 -2.34 4.75
CA CYS A 136 -15.55 -1.69 3.61
C CYS A 136 -16.98 -2.21 3.53
N CYS A 137 -17.78 -1.46 3.17
CA CYS A 137 -18.07 -0.15 2.67
C CYS A 137 -19.39 0.29 3.29
N TYR A 138 -20.13 -0.70 3.82
CA TYR A 138 -21.46 -0.61 4.40
C TYR A 138 -21.68 -1.79 5.37
N TYR A 139 -22.30 -1.54 6.50
CA TYR A 139 -22.59 -2.56 7.48
C TYR A 139 -23.87 -2.27 8.27
N ASP A 140 -24.67 -3.32 8.52
CA ASP A 140 -25.84 -3.27 9.36
C ASP A 140 -25.62 -4.15 10.60
N GLY A 141 -25.76 -3.59 11.79
CA GLY A 141 -25.66 -4.32 13.04
C GLY A 141 -24.25 -4.36 13.63
N PHE A 142 -23.81 -5.52 14.15
CA PHE A 142 -22.52 -5.70 14.82
C PHE A 142 -21.41 -6.03 13.82
N GLU A 143 -20.35 -5.20 13.76
CA GLU A 143 -19.28 -5.33 12.76
C GLU A 143 -18.40 -6.55 12.95
N SER A 144 -18.12 -6.97 14.18
CA SER A 144 -17.16 -8.03 14.44
C SER A 144 -17.44 -8.79 15.73
N ASP A 145 -17.05 -10.06 15.75
CA ASP A 145 -17.21 -10.95 16.92
C ASP A 145 -16.40 -10.51 18.14
N ASP A 146 -15.34 -9.74 17.97
CA ASP A 146 -14.48 -9.21 19.03
C ASP A 146 -14.96 -7.85 19.59
N GLY A 147 -15.91 -7.20 18.92
CA GLY A 147 -16.57 -5.99 19.38
C GLY A 147 -15.93 -4.68 18.93
N ASP A 148 -14.91 -4.70 18.06
CA ASP A 148 -14.36 -3.49 17.48
C ASP A 148 -15.36 -2.84 16.51
N PHE A 149 -15.61 -1.54 16.67
CA PHE A 149 -16.54 -0.76 15.87
C PHE A 149 -15.77 0.31 15.09
N ASP A 150 -15.77 0.23 13.76
CA ASP A 150 -14.95 1.08 12.88
C ASP A 150 -15.70 1.74 11.72
N LEU A 151 -16.95 1.34 11.44
CA LEU A 151 -17.88 2.05 10.58
C LEU A 151 -19.00 2.65 11.41
N PHE A 152 -19.39 3.86 11.10
CA PHE A 152 -20.33 4.64 11.90
C PHE A 152 -21.55 5.07 11.10
N PRO A 153 -22.77 4.95 11.67
CA PRO A 153 -23.96 5.60 11.13
C PRO A 153 -23.87 7.12 11.31
N TYR A 154 -24.61 7.86 10.47
CA TYR A 154 -24.62 9.31 10.50
C TYR A 154 -25.12 9.88 11.83
N ASP A 155 -26.13 9.27 12.41
CA ASP A 155 -26.68 9.72 13.68
C ASP A 155 -25.68 9.54 14.83
N LEU A 156 -25.00 8.40 14.90
CA LEU A 156 -23.93 8.18 15.88
C LEU A 156 -22.76 9.16 15.68
N TYR A 157 -22.37 9.45 14.43
CA TYR A 157 -21.36 10.49 14.17
C TYR A 157 -21.76 11.84 14.75
N ARG A 158 -23.00 12.27 14.54
CA ARG A 158 -23.53 13.53 15.08
C ARG A 158 -23.51 13.55 16.59
N ASP A 159 -23.93 12.44 17.22
CA ASP A 159 -23.92 12.28 18.67
C ASP A 159 -22.49 12.36 19.24
N LEU A 160 -21.55 11.63 18.65
CA LEU A 160 -20.14 11.67 19.05
C LEU A 160 -19.55 13.06 18.87
N LYS A 161 -19.80 13.74 17.77
CA LYS A 161 -19.32 15.10 17.49
C LYS A 161 -19.80 16.11 18.55
N GLN A 162 -21.02 15.97 19.02
CA GLN A 162 -21.58 16.86 20.05
C GLN A 162 -21.10 16.50 21.47
N SER A 163 -20.92 15.22 21.76
CA SER A 163 -20.63 14.73 23.12
C SER A 163 -19.13 14.68 23.46
N THR A 164 -18.22 14.88 22.49
CA THR A 164 -16.76 14.77 22.70
C THR A 164 -16.01 16.05 22.35
N PRO A 165 -16.04 17.06 23.22
CA PRO A 165 -15.32 18.34 23.05
C PRO A 165 -13.78 18.18 23.10
N GLU A 166 -13.28 17.02 23.44
CA GLU A 166 -11.86 16.64 23.37
C GLU A 166 -11.32 16.63 21.94
N PHE A 167 -12.19 16.44 20.95
CA PHE A 167 -11.85 16.73 19.56
C PHE A 167 -11.93 18.24 19.30
N GLU A 168 -10.95 18.79 18.62
CA GLU A 168 -11.04 20.11 18.04
C GLU A 168 -12.03 20.11 16.89
N GLU A 169 -11.87 19.11 16.00
CA GLU A 169 -12.75 18.78 14.90
C GLU A 169 -12.89 17.26 14.77
N LEU A 170 -14.10 16.80 14.46
CA LEU A 170 -14.39 15.41 14.12
C LEU A 170 -15.11 15.39 12.78
N ALA A 171 -14.52 14.74 11.77
CA ALA A 171 -15.05 14.61 10.44
C ALA A 171 -15.50 13.16 10.16
N ALA A 172 -16.54 13.03 9.36
CA ALA A 172 -16.97 11.76 8.78
C ALA A 172 -16.63 11.74 7.29
N VAL A 173 -16.24 10.56 6.81
CA VAL A 173 -15.89 10.32 5.42
C VAL A 173 -16.43 8.98 4.96
N GLU A 174 -16.94 8.91 3.76
CA GLU A 174 -17.47 7.69 3.15
C GLU A 174 -16.45 6.55 3.13
N ALA A 175 -16.84 5.36 3.56
CA ALA A 175 -15.96 4.19 3.58
C ALA A 175 -15.71 3.59 2.19
N GLY A 176 -16.55 3.89 1.22
CA GLY A 176 -16.51 3.37 -0.14
C GLY A 176 -15.86 4.33 -1.14
N GLY A 177 -16.68 5.08 -1.80
CA GLY A 177 -16.39 5.95 -2.95
C GLY A 177 -16.87 5.35 -4.26
N ALA A 178 -17.73 6.05 -4.95
CA ALA A 178 -18.35 5.65 -6.21
C ALA A 178 -17.78 6.41 -7.40
N SER A 179 -17.84 5.83 -8.60
CA SER A 179 -17.66 6.59 -9.85
C SER A 179 -18.99 7.20 -10.26
N GLN A 180 -19.01 8.51 -10.42
CA GLN A 180 -20.18 9.27 -10.85
C GLN A 180 -19.97 9.82 -12.27
N PRO A 181 -20.96 9.80 -13.15
CA PRO A 181 -20.88 10.51 -14.41
C PRO A 181 -20.93 12.03 -14.15
N VAL A 182 -19.85 12.72 -14.53
CA VAL A 182 -19.72 14.17 -14.36
C VAL A 182 -19.61 14.84 -15.73
N ARG A 183 -20.42 15.86 -15.96
CA ARG A 183 -20.44 16.62 -17.21
C ARG A 183 -20.20 18.10 -16.94
N TRP A 184 -19.33 18.73 -17.72
CA TRP A 184 -19.08 20.15 -17.70
C TRP A 184 -19.38 20.77 -19.09
N GLY A 185 -20.28 21.75 -19.15
CA GLY A 185 -20.71 22.34 -20.40
C GLY A 185 -21.37 21.33 -21.35
N SER A 186 -20.95 21.33 -22.61
CA SER A 186 -21.40 20.40 -23.66
C SER A 186 -20.54 19.14 -23.81
N SER A 187 -19.52 18.97 -22.99
CA SER A 187 -18.64 17.81 -23.07
C SER A 187 -19.38 16.51 -22.69
N PRO A 188 -18.97 15.35 -23.22
CA PRO A 188 -19.46 14.05 -22.75
C PRO A 188 -19.22 13.87 -21.26
N ALA A 189 -20.08 13.08 -20.60
CA ALA A 189 -19.91 12.75 -19.20
C ALA A 189 -18.64 11.91 -18.98
N LEU A 190 -17.84 12.28 -17.98
CA LEU A 190 -16.65 11.58 -17.55
C LEU A 190 -16.94 10.76 -16.28
N PRO A 191 -16.50 9.51 -16.18
CA PRO A 191 -16.65 8.71 -14.97
C PRO A 191 -15.62 9.15 -13.93
N LEU A 192 -15.97 10.11 -13.08
CA LEU A 192 -15.11 10.65 -12.02
C LEU A 192 -15.45 10.02 -10.67
N ARG A 193 -14.43 9.74 -9.88
CA ARG A 193 -14.59 9.17 -8.55
C ARG A 193 -14.97 10.26 -7.53
N SER A 194 -16.12 10.10 -6.91
CA SER A 194 -16.59 10.94 -5.80
C SER A 194 -16.24 10.34 -4.44
N GLU A 195 -16.24 11.20 -3.44
CA GLU A 195 -16.23 10.82 -2.03
C GLU A 195 -17.11 11.80 -1.24
N TYR A 196 -18.06 11.27 -0.46
CA TYR A 196 -18.87 12.05 0.45
C TYR A 196 -18.12 12.34 1.73
N VAL A 197 -18.07 13.59 2.15
CA VAL A 197 -17.35 14.04 3.34
C VAL A 197 -18.18 15.05 4.14
N SER A 198 -18.00 15.05 5.47
CA SER A 198 -18.62 16.11 6.29
C SER A 198 -18.03 17.47 5.95
N GLY A 199 -18.81 18.53 6.09
CA GLY A 199 -18.42 19.89 5.72
C GLY A 199 -17.14 20.40 6.39
N ASN A 200 -16.76 19.85 7.56
CA ASN A 200 -15.51 20.19 8.26
C ASN A 200 -14.30 19.31 7.88
N TYR A 201 -14.42 18.43 6.88
CA TYR A 201 -13.39 17.50 6.48
C TYR A 201 -12.03 18.17 6.17
N PHE A 202 -12.03 19.20 5.34
CA PHE A 202 -10.80 19.93 4.98
C PHE A 202 -10.21 20.66 6.19
N ALA A 203 -11.05 21.22 7.06
CA ALA A 203 -10.61 21.85 8.32
C ALA A 203 -10.00 20.83 9.27
N THR A 204 -10.61 19.65 9.42
CA THR A 204 -10.11 18.56 10.26
C THR A 204 -8.73 18.10 9.80
N LEU A 205 -8.52 17.99 8.47
CA LEU A 205 -7.23 17.60 7.91
C LEU A 205 -6.24 18.76 7.84
N GLY A 206 -6.70 20.01 8.01
CA GLY A 206 -5.87 21.21 7.87
C GLY A 206 -5.36 21.41 6.44
N VAL A 207 -6.22 21.10 5.44
CA VAL A 207 -5.90 21.15 4.03
C VAL A 207 -6.57 22.36 3.38
N GLY A 208 -5.77 23.17 2.68
CA GLY A 208 -6.23 24.32 1.93
C GLY A 208 -6.61 23.98 0.48
N THR A 209 -6.95 25.04 -0.27
CA THR A 209 -7.26 24.97 -1.69
C THR A 209 -6.18 25.68 -2.52
N TYR A 210 -5.98 25.20 -3.75
CA TYR A 210 -5.16 25.88 -4.75
C TYR A 210 -5.89 27.10 -5.35
N ALA A 211 -7.19 26.95 -5.58
CA ALA A 211 -8.06 28.02 -6.05
C ALA A 211 -9.46 27.85 -5.43
N GLY A 212 -10.19 28.94 -5.26
CA GLY A 212 -11.49 28.93 -4.62
C GLY A 212 -11.41 28.71 -3.10
N ARG A 213 -12.37 27.97 -2.54
CA ARG A 213 -12.46 27.67 -1.11
C ARG A 213 -12.71 26.18 -0.85
N PRO A 214 -12.32 25.66 0.34
CA PRO A 214 -12.71 24.30 0.74
C PRO A 214 -14.19 24.22 1.10
N LEU A 215 -14.68 22.99 1.31
CA LEU A 215 -15.99 22.75 1.95
C LEU A 215 -15.98 23.27 3.38
N THR A 216 -17.13 23.72 3.81
CA THR A 216 -17.39 24.23 5.17
C THR A 216 -18.65 23.58 5.75
N GLN A 217 -18.85 23.68 7.07
CA GLN A 217 -20.07 23.18 7.71
C GLN A 217 -21.37 23.82 7.17
N ASN A 218 -21.28 25.00 6.57
CA ASN A 218 -22.44 25.65 5.97
C ASN A 218 -22.85 25.00 4.65
N ASP A 219 -21.91 24.35 3.96
CA ASP A 219 -22.17 23.60 2.73
C ASP A 219 -22.80 22.22 3.03
N ASP A 220 -22.64 21.70 4.25
CA ASP A 220 -23.11 20.39 4.68
C ASP A 220 -24.43 20.51 5.48
N ARG A 221 -25.44 21.09 4.86
CA ARG A 221 -26.77 21.24 5.41
C ARG A 221 -27.80 20.87 4.34
N ALA A 222 -28.90 20.24 4.73
CA ALA A 222 -29.95 19.77 3.83
C ALA A 222 -30.54 20.86 2.88
N SER A 223 -30.43 22.15 3.26
CA SER A 223 -30.89 23.26 2.45
C SER A 223 -29.79 24.07 1.75
N ALA A 224 -28.54 23.62 1.86
CA ALA A 224 -27.42 24.30 1.22
C ALA A 224 -27.44 24.03 -0.30
N PRO A 225 -26.95 24.99 -1.13
CA PRO A 225 -26.71 24.70 -2.55
C PRO A 225 -25.70 23.58 -2.71
N SER A 226 -25.94 22.67 -3.64
CA SER A 226 -25.01 21.56 -3.92
C SER A 226 -23.68 22.07 -4.47
N VAL A 227 -22.59 21.68 -3.81
CA VAL A 227 -21.25 22.14 -4.13
C VAL A 227 -20.25 20.98 -4.13
N LEU A 228 -19.14 21.16 -4.83
CA LEU A 228 -18.03 20.19 -4.78
C LEU A 228 -16.67 20.86 -4.84
N VAL A 229 -15.65 20.15 -4.35
CA VAL A 229 -14.22 20.51 -4.46
C VAL A 229 -13.52 19.48 -5.31
N LEU A 230 -12.86 19.93 -6.38
CA LEU A 230 -12.05 19.05 -7.26
C LEU A 230 -10.71 18.71 -6.63
N SER A 231 -10.20 17.51 -6.89
CA SER A 231 -8.79 17.22 -6.61
C SER A 231 -7.90 17.93 -7.61
N TYR A 232 -6.69 18.32 -7.19
CA TYR A 232 -5.73 18.96 -8.09
C TYR A 232 -5.37 18.06 -9.28
N ALA A 233 -5.25 16.76 -9.06
CA ALA A 233 -4.94 15.79 -10.10
C ALA A 233 -6.06 15.71 -11.15
N SER A 234 -7.31 15.61 -10.72
CA SER A 234 -8.47 15.57 -11.61
C SER A 234 -8.64 16.87 -12.40
N TRP A 235 -8.46 18.02 -11.74
CA TRP A 235 -8.48 19.31 -12.40
C TRP A 235 -7.44 19.40 -13.54
N GLN A 236 -6.22 18.90 -13.32
CA GLN A 236 -5.18 18.88 -14.35
C GLN A 236 -5.50 17.91 -15.50
N SER A 237 -5.92 16.69 -15.17
CA SER A 237 -6.06 15.61 -16.15
C SER A 237 -7.39 15.66 -16.92
N ASN A 238 -8.50 15.95 -16.21
CA ASN A 238 -9.86 15.86 -16.78
C ASN A 238 -10.40 17.22 -17.24
N PHE A 239 -9.88 18.33 -16.70
CA PHE A 239 -10.33 19.70 -17.00
C PHE A 239 -9.20 20.60 -17.55
N ALA A 240 -8.10 19.98 -18.03
CA ALA A 240 -6.95 20.63 -18.67
C ALA A 240 -6.35 21.81 -17.88
N GLY A 241 -6.46 21.79 -16.55
CA GLY A 241 -5.97 22.89 -15.70
C GLY A 241 -6.71 24.22 -15.87
N ASN A 242 -7.94 24.20 -16.38
CA ASN A 242 -8.72 25.42 -16.60
C ASN A 242 -9.29 25.97 -15.28
N THR A 243 -8.81 27.14 -14.85
CA THR A 243 -9.23 27.81 -13.61
C THR A 243 -10.66 28.36 -13.67
N ALA A 244 -11.23 28.59 -14.87
CA ALA A 244 -12.61 29.05 -15.04
C ALA A 244 -13.66 28.03 -14.57
N ILE A 245 -13.25 26.80 -14.24
CA ILE A 245 -14.15 25.81 -13.66
C ILE A 245 -14.60 26.18 -12.25
N VAL A 246 -13.79 26.94 -11.48
CA VAL A 246 -14.16 27.41 -10.15
C VAL A 246 -15.28 28.44 -10.28
N GLY A 247 -16.38 28.21 -9.59
CA GLY A 247 -17.62 29.00 -9.70
C GLY A 247 -18.53 28.56 -10.85
N SER A 248 -18.11 27.65 -11.73
CA SER A 248 -18.95 27.09 -12.78
C SER A 248 -19.79 25.92 -12.28
N THR A 249 -20.86 25.63 -13.01
CA THR A 249 -21.76 24.51 -12.76
C THR A 249 -21.28 23.28 -13.52
N VAL A 250 -21.14 22.16 -12.81
CA VAL A 250 -20.97 20.82 -13.36
C VAL A 250 -22.20 19.98 -13.02
N TYR A 251 -22.50 18.99 -13.84
CA TYR A 251 -23.60 18.08 -13.56
C TYR A 251 -23.01 16.75 -13.06
N VAL A 252 -23.32 16.40 -11.82
CA VAL A 252 -23.03 15.07 -11.27
C VAL A 252 -24.30 14.24 -11.47
N GLN A 253 -24.22 13.17 -12.26
CA GLN A 253 -25.39 12.50 -12.80
C GLN A 253 -26.28 13.53 -13.56
N THR A 254 -27.48 13.79 -13.05
CA THR A 254 -28.41 14.79 -13.58
C THR A 254 -28.53 16.08 -12.76
N HIS A 255 -27.81 16.13 -11.60
CA HIS A 255 -27.93 17.21 -10.62
C HIS A 255 -26.86 18.29 -10.79
N PRO A 256 -27.22 19.59 -10.76
CA PRO A 256 -26.25 20.67 -10.89
C PRO A 256 -25.48 20.88 -9.59
N PHE A 257 -24.15 20.95 -9.67
CA PHE A 257 -23.22 21.27 -8.58
C PHE A 257 -22.34 22.46 -8.95
N THR A 258 -22.07 23.33 -8.00
CA THR A 258 -21.10 24.40 -8.17
C THR A 258 -19.72 23.95 -7.72
N VAL A 259 -18.70 24.08 -8.57
CA VAL A 259 -17.33 23.85 -8.18
C VAL A 259 -16.85 25.02 -7.32
N VAL A 260 -16.72 24.83 -6.00
CA VAL A 260 -16.33 25.91 -5.08
C VAL A 260 -14.81 26.02 -4.88
N GLY A 261 -14.06 24.98 -5.22
CA GLY A 261 -12.61 25.02 -5.09
C GLY A 261 -11.90 23.85 -5.73
N ILE A 262 -10.57 23.98 -5.75
CA ILE A 262 -9.63 22.95 -6.19
C ILE A 262 -8.69 22.70 -5.00
N ALA A 263 -8.58 21.45 -4.54
CA ALA A 263 -7.73 21.09 -3.42
C ALA A 263 -6.24 21.42 -3.70
N GLN A 264 -5.45 21.59 -2.67
CA GLN A 264 -4.01 21.89 -2.82
C GLN A 264 -3.26 20.76 -3.53
N PRO A 265 -2.16 21.09 -4.28
CA PRO A 265 -1.33 20.08 -4.93
C PRO A 265 -0.80 19.04 -3.96
N GLY A 266 -0.85 17.76 -4.36
CA GLY A 266 -0.37 16.65 -3.56
C GLY A 266 -1.36 16.09 -2.53
N PHE A 267 -2.49 16.75 -2.31
CA PHE A 267 -3.58 16.17 -1.52
C PHE A 267 -4.39 15.18 -2.35
N PHE A 268 -4.60 13.99 -1.80
CA PHE A 268 -5.27 12.86 -2.47
C PHE A 268 -6.37 12.22 -1.62
N GLY A 269 -6.74 12.86 -0.52
CA GLY A 269 -7.76 12.37 0.41
C GLY A 269 -7.17 11.83 1.71
N ASP A 270 -7.99 11.09 2.42
CA ASP A 270 -7.74 10.54 3.76
C ASP A 270 -7.10 9.14 3.75
N ARG A 271 -6.86 8.55 2.58
CA ARG A 271 -6.32 7.19 2.42
C ARG A 271 -5.49 7.02 1.14
N ILE A 272 -4.56 6.06 1.18
CA ILE A 272 -3.82 5.65 -0.02
C ILE A 272 -4.66 4.58 -0.74
N VAL A 273 -5.09 4.91 -1.96
CA VAL A 273 -5.84 4.01 -2.84
C VAL A 273 -5.28 4.08 -4.26
N GLU A 274 -5.56 3.05 -5.09
CA GLU A 274 -5.12 3.03 -6.50
C GLU A 274 -5.69 4.19 -7.32
N ARG A 275 -6.95 4.55 -7.04
CA ARG A 275 -7.67 5.67 -7.67
C ARG A 275 -8.17 6.59 -6.57
N PRO A 276 -7.45 7.66 -6.24
CA PRO A 276 -7.91 8.68 -5.31
C PRO A 276 -9.19 9.37 -5.82
N PRO A 277 -9.96 10.02 -4.94
CA PRO A 277 -11.11 10.81 -5.34
C PRO A 277 -10.74 11.90 -6.35
N ASP A 278 -11.58 12.04 -7.37
CA ASP A 278 -11.52 13.15 -8.32
C ASP A 278 -12.14 14.41 -7.74
N PHE A 279 -13.12 14.24 -6.85
CA PHE A 279 -13.79 15.33 -6.16
C PHE A 279 -14.46 14.88 -4.85
N TRP A 280 -14.71 15.85 -3.98
CA TRP A 280 -15.40 15.67 -2.70
C TRP A 280 -16.70 16.48 -2.68
N MET A 281 -17.76 15.87 -2.12
CA MET A 281 -19.09 16.45 -1.94
C MET A 281 -19.49 16.41 -0.46
N PRO A 282 -20.32 17.36 0.03
CA PRO A 282 -20.92 17.29 1.36
C PRO A 282 -21.77 16.04 1.56
N LEU A 283 -21.81 15.51 2.79
CA LEU A 283 -22.71 14.40 3.15
C LEU A 283 -24.17 14.72 2.87
N SER A 284 -24.58 15.97 3.07
CA SER A 284 -25.95 16.41 2.85
C SER A 284 -26.41 16.33 1.39
N ASP A 285 -25.49 16.19 0.43
CA ASP A 285 -25.80 16.00 -0.99
C ASP A 285 -26.05 14.52 -1.37
N GLU A 286 -25.72 13.56 -0.49
CA GLU A 286 -25.93 12.14 -0.75
C GLU A 286 -27.40 11.80 -1.06
N PRO A 287 -28.42 12.31 -0.31
CA PRO A 287 -29.82 12.05 -0.64
C PRO A 287 -30.24 12.65 -1.99
N THR A 288 -29.57 13.70 -2.45
CA THR A 288 -29.84 14.30 -3.77
C THR A 288 -29.39 13.37 -4.88
N ILE A 289 -28.25 12.71 -4.73
CA ILE A 289 -27.67 11.79 -5.70
C ILE A 289 -28.32 10.40 -5.60
N GLU A 290 -28.45 9.85 -4.39
CA GLU A 290 -28.96 8.49 -4.16
C GLU A 290 -30.49 8.40 -4.10
N GLY A 291 -31.18 9.53 -3.89
CA GLY A 291 -32.64 9.57 -3.84
C GLY A 291 -33.21 8.63 -2.77
N GLN A 292 -34.17 7.77 -3.16
CA GLN A 292 -34.77 6.77 -2.26
C GLN A 292 -33.76 5.71 -1.76
N GLY A 293 -32.59 5.61 -2.40
CA GLY A 293 -31.51 4.73 -1.98
C GLY A 293 -30.56 5.34 -0.95
N SER A 294 -30.82 6.56 -0.50
CA SER A 294 -29.99 7.26 0.48
C SER A 294 -29.83 6.45 1.77
N ASP A 295 -28.60 6.36 2.24
CA ASP A 295 -28.22 5.73 3.49
C ASP A 295 -27.77 6.75 4.55
N LEU A 296 -27.97 8.05 4.27
CA LEU A 296 -27.61 9.13 5.19
C LEU A 296 -28.53 9.18 6.42
N TRP A 297 -29.83 8.93 6.21
CA TRP A 297 -30.81 8.99 7.26
C TRP A 297 -31.33 7.60 7.64
N PRO A 298 -31.67 7.39 8.93
CA PRO A 298 -32.27 6.14 9.36
C PRO A 298 -33.48 5.77 8.53
N LYS A 299 -33.59 4.51 8.15
CA LYS A 299 -34.76 3.96 7.47
C LYS A 299 -35.61 3.17 8.47
N GLY A 300 -36.50 3.86 9.18
CA GLY A 300 -37.24 3.28 10.30
C GLY A 300 -36.37 3.15 11.55
N ASP A 301 -36.20 1.92 12.07
CA ASP A 301 -35.38 1.62 13.26
C ASP A 301 -33.96 1.15 12.89
N GLU A 302 -33.58 1.21 11.64
CA GLU A 302 -32.30 0.71 11.12
C GLU A 302 -31.42 1.85 10.59
N ASP A 303 -30.19 1.88 11.08
CA ASP A 303 -29.15 2.82 10.69
C ASP A 303 -28.02 2.09 9.95
N SER A 304 -27.60 2.64 8.83
CA SER A 304 -26.52 2.12 8.02
C SER A 304 -25.18 2.69 8.47
N ALA A 305 -24.24 1.83 8.82
CA ALA A 305 -22.88 2.21 9.16
C ALA A 305 -22.00 2.18 7.90
N TRP A 306 -21.53 3.36 7.43
CA TRP A 306 -20.76 3.49 6.20
C TRP A 306 -19.75 4.65 6.21
N PHE A 307 -19.53 5.25 7.40
CA PHE A 307 -18.56 6.31 7.58
C PHE A 307 -17.36 5.85 8.38
N TYR A 308 -16.17 6.27 7.96
CA TYR A 308 -15.03 6.39 8.85
C TYR A 308 -15.03 7.74 9.54
N LEU A 309 -14.52 7.78 10.77
CA LEU A 309 -14.37 9.02 11.52
C LEU A 309 -12.89 9.35 11.72
N LEU A 310 -12.53 10.59 11.40
CA LEU A 310 -11.21 11.18 11.64
C LEU A 310 -11.36 12.41 12.52
N GLY A 311 -10.64 12.47 13.62
CA GLY A 311 -10.71 13.57 14.57
C GLY A 311 -9.35 14.17 14.89
N ARG A 312 -9.30 15.48 14.99
CA ARG A 312 -8.14 16.21 15.51
C ARG A 312 -8.32 16.36 17.02
N VAL A 313 -7.45 15.70 17.78
CA VAL A 313 -7.51 15.70 19.24
C VAL A 313 -6.80 16.94 19.80
N ARG A 314 -7.45 17.61 20.75
CA ARG A 314 -6.87 18.79 21.42
C ARG A 314 -5.59 18.45 22.16
N PRO A 315 -4.61 19.37 22.22
CA PRO A 315 -3.42 19.19 23.02
C PRO A 315 -3.77 18.83 24.47
N GLN A 316 -2.96 17.99 25.12
CA GLN A 316 -3.12 17.52 26.50
C GLN A 316 -4.30 16.56 26.76
N THR A 317 -5.08 16.16 25.76
CA THR A 317 -6.12 15.14 25.90
C THR A 317 -5.50 13.78 26.19
N GLN A 318 -6.01 13.11 27.22
CA GLN A 318 -5.60 11.73 27.52
C GLN A 318 -6.35 10.76 26.58
N VAL A 319 -5.67 10.28 25.55
CA VAL A 319 -6.25 9.41 24.52
C VAL A 319 -6.94 8.16 25.09
N PRO A 320 -6.39 7.44 26.10
CA PRO A 320 -7.10 6.29 26.68
C PRO A 320 -8.42 6.67 27.37
N ALA A 321 -8.49 7.83 28.00
CA ALA A 321 -9.73 8.31 28.64
C ALA A 321 -10.78 8.68 27.59
N LEU A 322 -10.37 9.33 26.50
CA LEU A 322 -11.24 9.64 25.36
C LEU A 322 -11.76 8.34 24.71
N GLN A 323 -10.92 7.36 24.50
CA GLN A 323 -11.32 6.06 23.96
C GLN A 323 -12.36 5.36 24.85
N ALA A 324 -12.16 5.36 26.16
CA ALA A 324 -13.13 4.80 27.10
C ALA A 324 -14.48 5.55 27.07
N LYS A 325 -14.44 6.87 26.94
CA LYS A 325 -15.65 7.72 26.81
C LYS A 325 -16.41 7.41 25.52
N LEU A 326 -15.71 7.33 24.38
CA LEU A 326 -16.30 6.96 23.08
C LEU A 326 -16.94 5.57 23.13
N SER A 327 -16.27 4.59 23.72
CA SER A 327 -16.80 3.22 23.86
C SER A 327 -18.04 3.18 24.76
N ALA A 328 -18.05 3.97 25.84
CA ALA A 328 -19.23 4.07 26.69
C ALA A 328 -20.41 4.73 25.96
N ARG A 329 -20.14 5.79 25.17
CA ARG A 329 -21.15 6.47 24.37
C ARG A 329 -21.72 5.60 23.27
N LEU A 330 -20.86 4.85 22.56
CA LEU A 330 -21.27 3.84 21.58
C LEU A 330 -22.27 2.84 22.18
N ARG A 331 -21.93 2.23 23.32
CA ARG A 331 -22.81 1.26 23.98
C ARG A 331 -24.14 1.88 24.41
N GLN A 332 -24.10 3.11 24.94
CA GLN A 332 -25.31 3.84 25.31
C GLN A 332 -26.21 4.09 24.09
N TRP A 333 -25.60 4.51 22.97
CA TRP A 333 -26.32 4.74 21.73
C TRP A 333 -26.93 3.42 21.20
N MET A 334 -26.18 2.32 21.17
CA MET A 334 -26.66 1.01 20.74
C MET A 334 -27.84 0.49 21.58
N PHE A 335 -27.82 0.71 22.90
CA PHE A 335 -28.96 0.32 23.76
C PHE A 335 -30.23 1.12 23.46
N ALA A 336 -30.13 2.31 22.90
CA ALA A 336 -31.25 3.13 22.49
C ALA A 336 -31.86 2.74 21.13
N HIS A 337 -31.17 1.91 20.35
CA HIS A 337 -31.59 1.53 18.99
C HIS A 337 -32.04 0.07 18.92
N VAL A 338 -33.27 -0.16 18.40
CA VAL A 338 -33.90 -1.49 18.32
C VAL A 338 -33.07 -2.45 17.48
N GLN A 339 -32.44 -1.97 16.42
CA GLN A 339 -31.55 -2.74 15.53
C GLN A 339 -30.51 -3.55 16.32
N TYR A 340 -29.90 -2.97 17.37
CA TYR A 340 -28.87 -3.63 18.17
C TYR A 340 -29.40 -4.42 19.37
N THR A 341 -30.62 -4.16 19.81
CA THR A 341 -31.20 -4.78 21.00
C THR A 341 -32.11 -5.97 20.67
N ALA A 342 -32.64 -5.99 19.43
CA ALA A 342 -33.52 -7.06 18.95
C ALA A 342 -32.79 -8.43 18.84
N HIS A 343 -33.56 -9.50 18.84
CA HIS A 343 -33.10 -10.87 18.58
C HIS A 343 -31.93 -11.35 19.45
N GLY A 344 -31.79 -10.82 20.66
CA GLY A 344 -30.71 -11.17 21.59
C GLY A 344 -29.42 -10.35 21.41
N GLY A 345 -29.40 -9.35 20.51
CA GLY A 345 -28.27 -8.49 20.26
C GLY A 345 -27.81 -7.69 21.47
N ALA A 346 -28.75 -7.34 22.39
CA ALA A 346 -28.44 -6.64 23.63
C ALA A 346 -27.32 -7.33 24.45
N ALA A 347 -27.16 -8.64 24.36
CA ALA A 347 -26.09 -9.39 25.05
C ALA A 347 -24.69 -9.14 24.45
N LEU A 348 -24.61 -8.67 23.21
CA LEU A 348 -23.35 -8.37 22.51
C LEU A 348 -22.87 -6.93 22.76
N ILE A 349 -23.76 -5.99 23.07
CA ILE A 349 -23.47 -4.58 23.29
C ILE A 349 -22.34 -4.34 24.31
N PRO A 350 -22.28 -5.03 25.48
CA PRO A 350 -21.22 -4.82 26.46
C PRO A 350 -19.80 -5.07 25.93
N ARG A 351 -19.66 -5.89 24.88
CA ARG A 351 -18.37 -6.20 24.23
C ARG A 351 -17.96 -5.12 23.23
N GLN A 352 -18.92 -4.34 22.73
CA GLN A 352 -18.64 -3.34 21.69
C GLN A 352 -17.80 -2.20 22.23
N HIS A 353 -16.79 -1.83 21.48
CA HIS A 353 -15.86 -0.76 21.84
C HIS A 353 -15.27 -0.10 20.59
N VAL A 354 -14.69 1.05 20.82
CA VAL A 354 -13.98 1.82 19.79
C VAL A 354 -12.51 1.89 20.15
N VAL A 355 -11.65 1.68 19.17
CA VAL A 355 -10.22 1.91 19.30
C VAL A 355 -9.86 3.26 18.70
N LEU A 356 -9.07 4.09 19.42
CA LEU A 356 -8.48 5.30 18.87
C LEU A 356 -7.08 4.99 18.35
N SER A 357 -6.93 4.97 17.04
CA SER A 357 -5.65 4.74 16.39
C SER A 357 -5.05 6.03 15.84
N PRO A 358 -3.69 6.16 15.75
CA PRO A 358 -3.05 7.32 15.13
C PRO A 358 -3.55 7.51 13.69
N GLY A 359 -4.17 8.65 13.41
CA GLY A 359 -4.80 8.97 12.12
C GLY A 359 -3.87 9.64 11.11
N GLY A 360 -2.62 9.93 11.49
CA GLY A 360 -1.67 10.60 10.59
C GLY A 360 -1.37 9.84 9.30
N GLY A 361 -1.47 8.51 9.31
CA GLY A 361 -1.39 7.66 8.11
C GLY A 361 -2.72 7.49 7.37
N GLY A 362 -3.80 8.13 7.83
CA GLY A 362 -5.15 8.00 7.30
C GLY A 362 -5.78 6.64 7.54
N ILE A 363 -6.75 6.29 6.68
CA ILE A 363 -7.43 4.99 6.72
C ILE A 363 -6.56 3.94 6.03
N GLN A 364 -6.02 3.03 6.81
CA GLN A 364 -4.93 2.14 6.40
C GLN A 364 -5.39 0.84 5.72
N LYS A 365 -6.37 0.90 4.81
CA LYS A 365 -6.88 -0.28 4.09
C LYS A 365 -5.80 -0.95 3.23
N LEU A 366 -5.11 -0.17 2.40
CA LEU A 366 -4.03 -0.68 1.55
C LEU A 366 -2.86 -1.20 2.39
N GLN A 367 -2.52 -0.49 3.47
CA GLN A 367 -1.46 -0.86 4.41
C GLN A 367 -1.77 -2.20 5.10
N ALA A 368 -3.00 -2.40 5.55
CA ALA A 368 -3.44 -3.66 6.16
C ALA A 368 -3.35 -4.83 5.17
N GLN A 369 -3.77 -4.61 3.93
CA GLN A 369 -3.72 -5.62 2.87
C GLN A 369 -2.28 -5.95 2.46
N THR A 370 -1.44 -4.93 2.22
CA THR A 370 -0.10 -5.12 1.64
C THR A 370 1.01 -5.30 2.67
N GLY A 371 0.77 -4.92 3.94
CA GLY A 371 1.80 -4.82 4.97
C GLY A 371 2.54 -6.12 5.24
N LYS A 372 1.84 -7.26 5.28
CA LYS A 372 2.46 -8.59 5.45
C LYS A 372 3.42 -8.91 4.29
N GLY A 373 2.98 -8.66 3.05
CA GLY A 373 3.77 -8.89 1.85
C GLY A 373 5.01 -8.00 1.78
N LEU A 374 4.87 -6.71 2.06
CA LEU A 374 5.99 -5.76 2.07
C LEU A 374 7.04 -6.08 3.15
N ARG A 375 6.60 -6.50 4.34
CA ARG A 375 7.52 -6.95 5.41
C ARG A 375 8.27 -8.22 5.00
N LEU A 376 7.60 -9.17 4.36
CA LEU A 376 8.25 -10.37 3.81
C LEU A 376 9.30 -10.00 2.77
N LEU A 377 8.97 -9.13 1.81
CA LEU A 377 9.91 -8.63 0.80
C LEU A 377 11.11 -7.92 1.45
N MET A 378 10.90 -7.17 2.55
CA MET A 378 11.98 -6.52 3.28
C MET A 378 12.93 -7.54 3.90
N ILE A 379 12.41 -8.63 4.47
CA ILE A 379 13.24 -9.74 5.02
C ILE A 379 14.03 -10.40 3.89
N LEU A 380 13.39 -10.74 2.78
CA LEU A 380 14.04 -11.37 1.63
C LEU A 380 15.14 -10.49 1.03
N SER A 381 14.86 -9.19 0.82
CA SER A 381 15.85 -8.24 0.32
C SER A 381 17.03 -8.06 1.29
N SER A 382 16.80 -8.14 2.60
CA SER A 382 17.86 -8.11 3.60
C SER A 382 18.76 -9.35 3.52
N ILE A 383 18.20 -10.52 3.23
CA ILE A 383 18.99 -11.74 2.99
C ILE A 383 19.83 -11.61 1.71
N VAL A 384 19.25 -11.06 0.64
CA VAL A 384 20.00 -10.76 -0.61
C VAL A 384 21.15 -9.80 -0.35
N LEU A 385 20.90 -8.74 0.42
CA LEU A 385 21.96 -7.80 0.84
C LEU A 385 23.07 -8.52 1.63
N PHE A 386 22.70 -9.39 2.56
CA PHE A 386 23.68 -10.15 3.34
C PHE A 386 24.56 -11.05 2.45
N ILE A 387 23.97 -11.72 1.45
CA ILE A 387 24.69 -12.50 0.44
C ILE A 387 25.64 -11.61 -0.37
N ALA A 388 25.17 -10.43 -0.82
CA ALA A 388 26.00 -9.46 -1.53
C ALA A 388 27.17 -8.97 -0.67
N CYS A 389 26.93 -8.72 0.61
CA CYS A 389 27.95 -8.34 1.57
C CYS A 389 28.98 -9.48 1.83
N ALA A 390 28.52 -10.72 1.92
CA ALA A 390 29.42 -11.89 2.05
C ALA A 390 30.30 -12.05 0.79
N ASN A 391 29.72 -11.85 -0.41
CA ASN A 391 30.49 -11.82 -1.66
C ASN A 391 31.53 -10.71 -1.65
N PHE A 392 31.16 -9.52 -1.21
CA PHE A 392 32.08 -8.40 -1.07
C PHE A 392 33.22 -8.71 -0.09
N ALA A 393 32.91 -9.29 1.08
CA ALA A 393 33.92 -9.72 2.04
C ALA A 393 34.87 -10.78 1.43
N ASN A 394 34.34 -11.77 0.71
CA ASN A 394 35.14 -12.77 -0.01
C ASN A 394 36.07 -12.14 -1.05
N LEU A 395 35.59 -11.14 -1.81
CA LEU A 395 36.40 -10.39 -2.76
C LEU A 395 37.56 -9.64 -2.06
N LEU A 396 37.26 -9.01 -0.90
CA LEU A 396 38.26 -8.31 -0.09
C LEU A 396 39.31 -9.29 0.49
N LEU A 397 38.87 -10.47 0.97
CA LEU A 397 39.79 -11.52 1.49
C LEU A 397 40.69 -12.05 0.38
N ALA A 398 40.14 -12.35 -0.80
CA ALA A 398 40.92 -12.80 -1.94
C ALA A 398 41.97 -11.75 -2.36
N ARG A 399 41.60 -10.47 -2.36
CA ARG A 399 42.54 -9.39 -2.64
C ARG A 399 43.59 -9.22 -1.53
N GLY A 400 43.20 -9.41 -0.27
CA GLY A 400 44.12 -9.40 0.86
C GLY A 400 45.21 -10.47 0.75
N THR A 401 44.85 -11.67 0.28
CA THR A 401 45.81 -12.78 0.05
C THR A 401 46.80 -12.45 -1.06
N SER A 402 46.36 -11.87 -2.17
CA SER A 402 47.25 -11.46 -3.29
C SER A 402 48.25 -10.36 -2.92
N ARG A 403 47.96 -9.60 -1.84
CA ARG A 403 48.81 -8.49 -1.35
C ARG A 403 49.60 -8.83 -0.08
N ARG A 404 49.57 -10.06 0.38
CA ARG A 404 50.30 -10.47 1.62
C ARG A 404 51.77 -10.09 1.62
N ALA A 405 52.49 -10.32 0.52
CA ALA A 405 53.88 -9.94 0.37
C ALA A 405 54.13 -8.43 0.56
N GLU A 406 53.29 -7.58 -0.11
CA GLU A 406 53.40 -6.12 0.04
C GLU A 406 53.15 -5.66 1.48
N LEU A 407 52.14 -6.23 2.15
CA LEU A 407 51.80 -5.90 3.52
C LEU A 407 52.84 -6.39 4.52
N ALA A 408 53.45 -7.59 4.28
CA ALA A 408 54.53 -8.13 5.10
C ALA A 408 55.79 -7.28 5.05
N VAL A 409 56.18 -6.77 3.87
CA VAL A 409 57.30 -5.82 3.69
C VAL A 409 57.02 -4.51 4.48
N ARG A 410 55.83 -3.99 4.43
CA ARG A 410 55.48 -2.77 5.17
C ARG A 410 55.56 -2.97 6.69
N MET A 411 55.12 -4.12 7.20
CA MET A 411 55.23 -4.46 8.62
C MET A 411 56.69 -4.68 9.04
N ALA A 412 57.52 -5.28 8.17
CA ALA A 412 58.95 -5.41 8.41
C ALA A 412 59.67 -4.06 8.50
N LEU A 413 59.17 -3.05 7.77
CA LEU A 413 59.64 -1.64 7.82
C LEU A 413 59.03 -0.84 8.98
N GLY A 414 58.29 -1.46 9.93
CA GLY A 414 57.79 -0.81 11.14
C GLY A 414 56.37 -0.30 11.10
N ALA A 415 55.57 -0.61 10.07
CA ALA A 415 54.19 -0.17 10.02
C ALA A 415 53.33 -0.83 11.11
N ALA A 416 52.61 -0.03 11.94
CA ALA A 416 51.73 -0.53 12.99
C ALA A 416 50.51 -1.29 12.37
N ARG A 417 50.10 -2.40 13.01
CA ARG A 417 48.98 -3.24 12.56
C ARG A 417 47.69 -2.43 12.45
N ILE A 418 47.44 -1.54 13.40
CA ILE A 418 46.23 -0.68 13.40
C ILE A 418 46.19 0.22 12.18
N ARG A 419 47.32 0.70 11.66
CA ARG A 419 47.38 1.54 10.46
C ARG A 419 46.97 0.73 9.21
N ILE A 420 47.40 -0.54 9.11
CA ILE A 420 47.04 -1.45 8.02
C ILE A 420 45.53 -1.74 8.08
N MET A 421 45.00 -2.07 9.28
CA MET A 421 43.57 -2.33 9.50
C MET A 421 42.75 -1.13 9.07
N ARG A 422 43.11 0.08 9.54
CA ARG A 422 42.42 1.33 9.18
C ARG A 422 42.44 1.57 7.67
N GLN A 423 43.54 1.32 7.01
CA GLN A 423 43.66 1.51 5.55
C GLN A 423 42.76 0.56 4.78
N VAL A 424 42.66 -0.74 5.12
CA VAL A 424 41.78 -1.72 4.50
C VAL A 424 40.31 -1.39 4.79
N LEU A 425 40.02 -0.98 6.04
CA LEU A 425 38.68 -0.57 6.43
C LEU A 425 38.22 0.69 5.66
N THR A 426 39.09 1.71 5.54
CA THR A 426 38.81 2.91 4.72
C THR A 426 38.52 2.54 3.27
N GLN A 427 39.28 1.58 2.70
CA GLN A 427 39.00 1.09 1.35
C GLN A 427 37.64 0.40 1.24
N SER A 428 37.26 -0.42 2.22
CA SER A 428 35.97 -1.12 2.26
C SER A 428 34.80 -0.13 2.38
N VAL A 429 34.90 0.84 3.29
CA VAL A 429 33.88 1.89 3.46
C VAL A 429 33.75 2.74 2.20
N LEU A 430 34.87 3.10 1.56
CA LEU A 430 34.82 3.87 0.33
C LEU A 430 34.13 3.10 -0.81
N LEU A 431 34.45 1.81 -0.97
CA LEU A 431 33.80 0.95 -1.95
C LEU A 431 32.30 0.81 -1.68
N SER A 432 31.90 0.63 -0.42
CA SER A 432 30.49 0.48 -0.06
C SER A 432 29.72 1.80 -0.23
N LEU A 433 30.32 2.94 0.00
CA LEU A 433 29.70 4.25 -0.29
C LEU A 433 29.54 4.49 -1.79
N ILE A 434 30.53 4.13 -2.61
CA ILE A 434 30.44 4.20 -4.08
C ILE A 434 29.35 3.22 -4.56
N GLY A 435 29.34 1.98 -4.05
CA GLY A 435 28.33 0.98 -4.34
C GLY A 435 26.94 1.42 -3.91
N GLY A 436 26.80 2.04 -2.74
CA GLY A 436 25.54 2.59 -2.24
C GLY A 436 25.03 3.77 -3.08
N SER A 437 25.93 4.65 -3.54
CA SER A 437 25.55 5.74 -4.46
C SER A 437 25.05 5.20 -5.81
N ALA A 438 25.72 4.20 -6.38
CA ALA A 438 25.22 3.50 -7.55
C ALA A 438 23.91 2.73 -7.25
N GLY A 439 23.80 2.17 -6.05
CA GLY A 439 22.60 1.50 -5.54
C GLY A 439 21.36 2.40 -5.46
N LEU A 440 21.53 3.69 -5.19
CA LEU A 440 20.41 4.66 -5.21
C LEU A 440 19.79 4.79 -6.61
N VAL A 441 20.61 4.75 -7.66
CA VAL A 441 20.11 4.74 -9.04
C VAL A 441 19.33 3.47 -9.31
N VAL A 442 19.87 2.32 -8.90
CA VAL A 442 19.19 1.01 -9.00
C VAL A 442 17.88 1.03 -8.21
N ALA A 443 17.91 1.56 -6.99
CA ALA A 443 16.72 1.67 -6.13
C ALA A 443 15.61 2.50 -6.79
N HIS A 444 15.94 3.66 -7.37
CA HIS A 444 14.97 4.51 -8.07
C HIS A 444 14.33 3.78 -9.26
N LEU A 445 15.13 3.12 -10.09
CA LEU A 445 14.62 2.37 -11.24
C LEU A 445 13.74 1.19 -10.82
N LEU A 446 14.18 0.41 -9.82
CA LEU A 446 13.42 -0.72 -9.29
C LEU A 446 12.13 -0.27 -8.62
N SER A 447 12.14 0.77 -7.79
CA SER A 447 10.92 1.29 -7.15
C SER A 447 9.89 1.73 -8.18
N LYS A 448 10.31 2.44 -9.23
CA LYS A 448 9.43 2.86 -10.33
C LYS A 448 8.88 1.65 -11.10
N MET A 449 9.73 0.66 -11.39
CA MET A 449 9.30 -0.57 -12.07
C MET A 449 8.29 -1.37 -11.22
N ILE A 450 8.53 -1.49 -9.91
CA ILE A 450 7.62 -2.19 -8.99
C ILE A 450 6.27 -1.50 -8.94
N LEU A 451 6.23 -0.16 -8.81
CA LEU A 451 4.97 0.59 -8.80
C LEU A 451 4.18 0.41 -10.10
N LEU A 452 4.83 0.45 -11.26
CA LEU A 452 4.17 0.21 -12.56
C LEU A 452 3.63 -1.23 -12.68
N LEU A 453 4.32 -2.21 -12.11
CA LEU A 453 3.87 -3.61 -12.14
C LEU A 453 2.78 -3.91 -11.11
N ALA A 454 2.84 -3.27 -9.95
CA ALA A 454 1.88 -3.46 -8.87
C ALA A 454 0.53 -2.78 -9.16
N PHE A 455 0.57 -1.61 -9.80
CA PHE A 455 -0.58 -0.73 -10.01
C PHE A 455 -0.67 -0.26 -11.47
N PRO A 456 -0.90 -1.18 -12.42
CA PRO A 456 -0.86 -0.87 -13.85
C PRO A 456 -1.96 0.11 -14.30
N HIS A 457 -3.02 0.25 -13.51
CA HIS A 457 -4.18 1.10 -13.82
C HIS A 457 -4.26 2.37 -12.95
N ALA A 458 -3.20 2.70 -12.20
CA ALA A 458 -3.15 3.86 -11.30
C ALA A 458 -2.15 4.92 -11.79
N PRO A 459 -2.47 5.71 -12.83
CA PRO A 459 -1.55 6.72 -13.36
C PRO A 459 -1.20 7.83 -12.35
N SER A 460 -2.02 8.01 -11.31
CA SER A 460 -1.89 9.07 -10.30
C SER A 460 -1.73 8.54 -8.87
N MET A 461 -1.20 7.32 -8.69
CA MET A 461 -1.01 6.79 -7.33
C MET A 461 -0.14 7.74 -6.49
N PRO A 462 -0.58 8.13 -5.26
CA PRO A 462 0.11 9.14 -4.45
C PRO A 462 1.41 8.65 -3.80
N VAL A 463 1.90 7.46 -4.18
CA VAL A 463 3.17 6.90 -3.69
C VAL A 463 4.32 7.40 -4.56
N GLN A 464 5.10 8.34 -4.02
CA GLN A 464 6.28 8.86 -4.71
C GLN A 464 7.46 7.88 -4.60
N ALA A 465 7.95 7.38 -5.73
CA ALA A 465 9.18 6.58 -5.82
C ALA A 465 10.47 7.43 -5.71
N GLY A 466 10.35 8.71 -5.37
CA GLY A 466 11.48 9.64 -5.28
C GLY A 466 12.32 9.44 -4.02
N PRO A 467 13.62 9.77 -4.07
CA PRO A 467 14.51 9.66 -2.93
C PRO A 467 14.15 10.74 -1.88
N SER A 468 13.50 10.32 -0.78
CA SER A 468 13.32 11.14 0.41
C SER A 468 14.60 11.20 1.24
N LEU A 469 14.75 12.21 2.12
CA LEU A 469 15.88 12.28 3.06
C LEU A 469 16.01 11.02 3.93
N ILE A 470 14.89 10.40 4.29
CA ILE A 470 14.87 9.15 5.07
C ILE A 470 15.45 7.99 4.25
N VAL A 471 15.06 7.87 2.98
CA VAL A 471 15.60 6.84 2.07
C VAL A 471 17.09 7.06 1.81
N LEU A 472 17.53 8.31 1.62
CA LEU A 472 18.95 8.66 1.49
C LEU A 472 19.73 8.32 2.76
N GLY A 473 19.19 8.67 3.93
CA GLY A 473 19.78 8.32 5.23
C GLY A 473 19.87 6.81 5.45
N PHE A 474 18.84 6.06 5.09
CA PHE A 474 18.84 4.60 5.14
C PHE A 474 19.91 4.00 4.23
N ALA A 475 19.98 4.41 2.96
CA ALA A 475 20.98 3.91 2.01
C ALA A 475 22.42 4.25 2.47
N PHE A 476 22.65 5.46 3.01
CA PHE A 476 23.92 5.83 3.58
C PHE A 476 24.29 4.97 4.78
N LEU A 477 23.35 4.77 5.72
CA LEU A 477 23.58 3.94 6.92
C LEU A 477 23.88 2.49 6.54
N VAL A 478 23.12 1.90 5.64
CA VAL A 478 23.32 0.53 5.14
C VAL A 478 24.70 0.42 4.46
N SER A 479 25.08 1.40 3.62
CA SER A 479 26.38 1.42 2.95
C SER A 479 27.54 1.50 3.96
N LEU A 480 27.40 2.36 4.96
CA LEU A 480 28.42 2.54 6.01
C LEU A 480 28.55 1.27 6.86
N LEU A 481 27.43 0.71 7.32
CA LEU A 481 27.42 -0.54 8.10
C LEU A 481 28.02 -1.71 7.30
N THR A 482 27.66 -1.84 6.04
CA THR A 482 28.23 -2.85 5.13
C THR A 482 29.75 -2.71 5.02
N GLY A 483 30.25 -1.49 4.79
CA GLY A 483 31.68 -1.24 4.68
C GLY A 483 32.45 -1.54 5.97
N ILE A 484 31.88 -1.21 7.14
CA ILE A 484 32.49 -1.44 8.45
C ILE A 484 32.42 -2.92 8.82
N VAL A 485 31.23 -3.52 8.86
CA VAL A 485 31.02 -4.90 9.36
C VAL A 485 31.76 -5.91 8.48
N PHE A 486 31.53 -5.84 7.16
CA PHE A 486 32.14 -6.80 6.24
C PHE A 486 33.58 -6.43 5.84
N GLY A 487 34.04 -5.20 6.11
CA GLY A 487 35.42 -4.79 5.96
C GLY A 487 36.33 -5.17 7.17
N THR A 488 35.74 -5.32 8.37
CA THR A 488 36.50 -5.60 9.60
C THR A 488 37.21 -6.94 9.56
N VAL A 489 36.53 -8.01 9.13
CA VAL A 489 37.13 -9.36 9.06
C VAL A 489 38.33 -9.41 8.09
N PRO A 490 38.19 -8.93 6.81
CA PRO A 490 39.34 -8.86 5.91
C PRO A 490 40.48 -7.96 6.44
N ALA A 491 40.16 -6.84 7.08
CA ALA A 491 41.16 -5.94 7.66
C ALA A 491 41.95 -6.62 8.77
N TRP A 492 41.24 -7.32 9.65
CA TRP A 492 41.88 -8.06 10.73
C TRP A 492 42.80 -9.19 10.21
N TYR A 493 42.32 -10.02 9.26
CA TYR A 493 43.15 -11.06 8.63
C TYR A 493 44.37 -10.49 7.89
N SER A 494 44.22 -9.38 7.18
CA SER A 494 45.31 -8.74 6.46
C SER A 494 46.38 -8.17 7.41
N SER A 495 46.03 -7.80 8.64
CA SER A 495 46.95 -7.27 9.66
C SER A 495 47.76 -8.35 10.37
N GLN A 496 47.45 -9.64 10.21
CA GLN A 496 48.17 -10.77 10.86
C GLN A 496 49.28 -11.39 10.00
N ALA A 497 49.58 -10.83 8.81
CA ALA A 497 50.63 -11.34 7.95
C ALA A 497 51.99 -11.31 8.67
N LYS A 498 52.62 -12.48 8.84
CA LYS A 498 53.98 -12.59 9.42
C LYS A 498 55.04 -12.47 8.31
N ALA A 499 56.01 -11.55 8.46
CA ALA A 499 57.05 -11.33 7.48
C ALA A 499 57.87 -12.61 7.16
N ALA A 500 58.16 -13.44 8.17
CA ALA A 500 58.89 -14.69 8.01
C ALA A 500 58.14 -15.76 7.18
N GLU A 501 56.81 -15.81 7.21
CA GLU A 501 56.02 -16.75 6.42
C GLU A 501 55.86 -16.29 4.95
N ALA A 502 55.81 -14.98 4.70
CA ALA A 502 55.69 -14.42 3.36
C ALA A 502 56.90 -14.73 2.47
N PHE A 503 58.12 -14.77 3.08
CA PHE A 503 59.37 -15.17 2.36
C PHE A 503 59.45 -16.68 2.14
N ARG A 504 58.90 -17.52 3.01
CA ARG A 504 58.88 -18.99 2.86
C ARG A 504 57.86 -19.49 1.82
N THR A 505 56.73 -18.84 1.68
CA THR A 505 55.69 -19.22 0.72
C THR A 505 56.00 -18.80 -0.70
N ALA A 506 56.86 -17.83 -0.92
CA ALA A 506 57.36 -17.49 -2.27
C ALA A 506 58.16 -18.63 -2.93
N ALA A 507 58.66 -19.59 -2.16
CA ALA A 507 59.46 -20.72 -2.63
C ALA A 507 58.68 -22.04 -2.79
N ARG A 508 57.42 -22.13 -2.37
CA ARG A 508 56.58 -23.34 -2.53
C ARG A 508 55.19 -22.96 -3.02
N SER A 509 55.00 -23.01 -4.33
CA SER A 509 53.74 -22.80 -5.03
C SER A 509 52.86 -24.05 -5.04
N THR A 510 52.40 -24.54 -3.90
CA THR A 510 51.33 -25.56 -3.89
C THR A 510 50.62 -25.57 -2.53
N GLY A 511 49.37 -25.17 -2.54
CA GLY A 511 48.45 -25.34 -1.42
C GLY A 511 47.99 -24.04 -0.78
N GLU A 512 47.15 -23.30 -1.48
CA GLU A 512 46.35 -22.22 -0.87
C GLU A 512 45.43 -22.78 0.22
N ARG A 513 45.86 -22.60 1.49
CA ARG A 513 44.96 -22.79 2.62
C ARG A 513 43.93 -21.67 2.58
N SER A 514 42.77 -21.88 1.92
CA SER A 514 41.60 -21.05 2.06
C SER A 514 41.32 -20.80 3.56
N SER A 515 41.20 -19.54 3.98
CA SER A 515 40.97 -19.20 5.38
C SER A 515 39.63 -19.80 5.86
N ILE A 516 39.58 -20.27 7.12
CA ILE A 516 38.33 -20.78 7.71
C ILE A 516 37.19 -19.77 7.54
N ALA A 517 37.47 -18.48 7.72
CA ALA A 517 36.53 -17.41 7.55
C ALA A 517 35.90 -17.38 6.13
N GLN A 518 36.73 -17.63 5.10
CA GLN A 518 36.27 -17.66 3.71
C GLN A 518 35.37 -18.87 3.46
N LYS A 519 35.71 -20.04 3.99
CA LYS A 519 34.88 -21.26 3.90
C LYS A 519 33.53 -21.04 4.62
N THR A 520 33.55 -20.47 5.83
CA THR A 520 32.37 -20.21 6.62
C THR A 520 31.42 -19.22 5.89
N LEU A 521 31.95 -18.12 5.32
CA LEU A 521 31.17 -17.17 4.54
C LEU A 521 30.53 -17.84 3.31
N VAL A 522 31.25 -18.71 2.60
CA VAL A 522 30.70 -19.44 1.45
C VAL A 522 29.58 -20.39 1.88
N VAL A 523 29.77 -21.13 3.00
CA VAL A 523 28.75 -22.05 3.53
C VAL A 523 27.46 -21.27 3.90
N ILE A 524 27.62 -20.18 4.65
CA ILE A 524 26.47 -19.32 5.03
C ILE A 524 25.78 -18.78 3.78
N GLN A 525 26.54 -18.29 2.78
CA GLN A 525 26.00 -17.77 1.54
C GLN A 525 25.23 -18.83 0.75
N VAL A 526 25.76 -20.05 0.63
CA VAL A 526 25.07 -21.16 -0.05
C VAL A 526 23.79 -21.54 0.72
N ALA A 527 23.86 -21.63 2.05
CA ALA A 527 22.68 -21.91 2.87
C ALA A 527 21.57 -20.85 2.70
N LEU A 528 21.94 -19.57 2.76
CA LEU A 528 20.98 -18.47 2.53
C LEU A 528 20.44 -18.47 1.09
N SER A 529 21.26 -18.77 0.10
CA SER A 529 20.81 -18.89 -1.30
C SER A 529 19.81 -20.02 -1.48
N ILE A 530 20.01 -21.17 -0.82
CA ILE A 530 19.06 -22.29 -0.83
C ILE A 530 17.73 -21.87 -0.17
N VAL A 531 17.79 -21.17 0.97
CA VAL A 531 16.57 -20.65 1.65
C VAL A 531 15.80 -19.70 0.74
N LEU A 532 16.48 -18.73 0.08
CA LEU A 532 15.85 -17.81 -0.86
C LEU A 532 15.24 -18.55 -2.04
N LEU A 533 15.98 -19.47 -2.66
CA LEU A 533 15.49 -20.22 -3.83
C LEU A 533 14.29 -21.09 -3.47
N SER A 534 14.33 -21.75 -2.31
CA SER A 534 13.21 -22.55 -1.80
C SER A 534 11.99 -21.66 -1.50
N GLY A 535 12.19 -20.49 -0.89
CA GLY A 535 11.13 -19.51 -0.64
C GLY A 535 10.50 -18.99 -1.93
N ALA A 536 11.31 -18.58 -2.90
CA ALA A 536 10.86 -18.14 -4.20
C ALA A 536 10.07 -19.23 -4.96
N PHE A 537 10.56 -20.47 -4.91
CA PHE A 537 9.88 -21.62 -5.52
C PHE A 537 8.50 -21.86 -4.85
N LEU A 538 8.44 -21.85 -3.51
CA LEU A 538 7.18 -22.05 -2.77
C LEU A 538 6.18 -20.93 -3.07
N LEU A 539 6.62 -19.67 -3.11
CA LEU A 539 5.75 -18.55 -3.45
C LEU A 539 5.25 -18.63 -4.89
N SER A 540 6.14 -18.96 -5.84
CA SER A 540 5.76 -19.16 -7.24
C SER A 540 4.78 -20.32 -7.41
N ARG A 541 4.98 -21.44 -6.69
CA ARG A 541 4.08 -22.59 -6.70
C ARG A 541 2.73 -22.25 -6.05
N SER A 542 2.75 -21.53 -4.92
CA SER A 542 1.53 -21.05 -4.26
C SER A 542 0.71 -20.15 -5.20
N LEU A 543 1.36 -19.22 -5.88
CA LEU A 543 0.71 -18.37 -6.88
C LEU A 543 0.14 -19.20 -8.02
N ALA A 544 0.90 -20.13 -8.58
CA ALA A 544 0.43 -21.00 -9.65
C ALA A 544 -0.79 -21.84 -9.22
N ASN A 545 -0.78 -22.37 -8.01
CA ASN A 545 -1.93 -23.10 -7.45
C ASN A 545 -3.16 -22.20 -7.30
N LEU A 546 -2.98 -20.96 -6.82
CA LEU A 546 -4.08 -19.99 -6.69
C LEU A 546 -4.65 -19.58 -8.06
N GLN A 547 -3.82 -19.40 -9.07
CA GLN A 547 -4.25 -19.03 -10.41
C GLN A 547 -4.90 -20.18 -11.19
N ASN A 548 -4.45 -21.41 -10.94
CA ASN A 548 -4.95 -22.61 -11.60
C ASN A 548 -6.08 -23.30 -10.84
N GLN A 549 -6.50 -22.75 -9.69
CA GLN A 549 -7.64 -23.32 -8.97
C GLN A 549 -8.90 -23.24 -9.80
N ASN A 550 -9.76 -24.25 -9.68
CA ASN A 550 -11.08 -24.22 -10.30
C ASN A 550 -11.97 -23.20 -9.56
N LEU A 551 -12.21 -22.07 -10.17
CA LEU A 551 -13.09 -21.03 -9.64
C LEU A 551 -14.57 -21.36 -9.83
N GLY A 552 -14.88 -22.39 -10.61
CA GLY A 552 -16.25 -22.79 -10.96
C GLY A 552 -16.88 -21.93 -12.07
N ILE A 553 -16.11 -20.98 -12.65
CA ILE A 553 -16.55 -20.08 -13.73
C ILE A 553 -15.62 -20.18 -14.94
N VAL A 554 -16.13 -19.80 -16.10
CA VAL A 554 -15.34 -19.69 -17.35
C VAL A 554 -15.16 -18.22 -17.67
N THR A 555 -13.91 -17.83 -17.97
CA THR A 555 -13.54 -16.42 -18.20
C THR A 555 -13.16 -16.13 -19.65
N ASP A 556 -12.79 -17.13 -20.43
CA ASP A 556 -12.32 -17.02 -21.81
C ASP A 556 -13.34 -16.31 -22.73
N ASN A 557 -12.85 -15.37 -23.54
CA ASN A 557 -13.64 -14.58 -24.49
C ASN A 557 -14.85 -13.87 -23.86
N ARG A 558 -14.77 -13.54 -22.59
CA ARG A 558 -15.76 -12.78 -21.85
C ARG A 558 -15.23 -11.42 -21.43
N TYR A 559 -16.09 -10.43 -21.54
CA TYR A 559 -15.80 -9.06 -21.15
C TYR A 559 -16.83 -8.58 -20.16
N VAL A 560 -16.39 -7.84 -19.16
CA VAL A 560 -17.23 -7.25 -18.14
C VAL A 560 -17.18 -5.75 -18.32
N LEU A 561 -18.35 -5.12 -18.38
CA LEU A 561 -18.48 -3.69 -18.33
C LEU A 561 -19.48 -3.29 -17.24
N ARG A 562 -19.33 -2.08 -16.74
CA ARG A 562 -20.26 -1.52 -15.75
C ARG A 562 -20.82 -0.20 -16.25
N ILE A 563 -22.13 -0.09 -16.11
CA ILE A 563 -22.92 1.10 -16.42
C ILE A 563 -23.63 1.59 -15.16
N ASP A 564 -24.12 2.81 -15.17
CA ASP A 564 -24.95 3.36 -14.10
C ASP A 564 -26.29 3.83 -14.63
N PRO A 565 -27.30 2.95 -14.73
CA PRO A 565 -28.64 3.33 -15.19
C PRO A 565 -29.32 4.35 -14.26
N LYS A 566 -29.08 4.24 -12.94
CA LYS A 566 -29.63 5.17 -11.94
C LYS A 566 -29.07 6.57 -12.13
N GLY A 567 -27.74 6.68 -12.24
CA GLY A 567 -27.06 7.94 -12.51
C GLY A 567 -27.38 8.55 -13.87
N ALA A 568 -27.80 7.74 -14.85
CA ALA A 568 -28.33 8.20 -16.13
C ALA A 568 -29.80 8.64 -16.06
N GLY A 569 -30.45 8.59 -14.88
CA GLY A 569 -31.83 9.06 -14.65
C GLY A 569 -32.94 8.06 -15.01
N TYR A 570 -32.60 6.75 -15.09
CA TYR A 570 -33.62 5.74 -15.34
C TYR A 570 -34.41 5.41 -14.07
N SER A 571 -35.77 5.42 -14.21
CA SER A 571 -36.66 4.91 -13.16
C SER A 571 -36.81 3.40 -13.26
N LEU A 572 -37.27 2.76 -12.16
CA LEU A 572 -37.51 1.32 -12.07
C LEU A 572 -38.39 0.80 -13.21
N GLN A 573 -39.40 1.57 -13.60
CA GLN A 573 -40.36 1.20 -14.66
C GLN A 573 -39.70 1.14 -16.04
N ARG A 574 -38.64 1.89 -16.27
CA ARG A 574 -37.92 1.98 -17.56
C ARG A 574 -36.78 0.98 -17.68
N LEU A 575 -36.33 0.37 -16.57
CA LEU A 575 -35.19 -0.56 -16.56
C LEU A 575 -35.38 -1.79 -17.47
N PRO A 576 -36.54 -2.49 -17.47
CA PRO A 576 -36.71 -3.65 -18.34
C PRO A 576 -36.52 -3.32 -19.82
N ALA A 577 -37.08 -2.21 -20.28
CA ALA A 577 -36.94 -1.77 -21.66
C ALA A 577 -35.48 -1.41 -22.00
N LEU A 578 -34.77 -0.75 -21.08
CA LEU A 578 -33.35 -0.40 -21.23
C LEU A 578 -32.50 -1.66 -21.38
N TYR A 579 -32.67 -2.61 -20.46
CA TYR A 579 -31.86 -3.86 -20.48
C TYR A 579 -32.10 -4.66 -21.75
N HIS A 580 -33.36 -4.76 -22.22
CA HIS A 580 -33.66 -5.40 -23.50
C HIS A 580 -33.00 -4.69 -24.68
N GLN A 581 -33.08 -3.34 -24.74
CA GLN A 581 -32.42 -2.59 -25.82
C GLN A 581 -30.90 -2.80 -25.83
N ILE A 582 -30.24 -2.78 -24.66
CA ILE A 582 -28.81 -3.04 -24.56
C ILE A 582 -28.50 -4.48 -24.97
N GLU A 583 -29.29 -5.47 -24.51
CA GLU A 583 -29.12 -6.89 -24.84
C GLU A 583 -29.24 -7.11 -26.35
N ASP A 584 -30.28 -6.57 -26.98
CA ASP A 584 -30.50 -6.67 -28.43
C ASP A 584 -29.33 -6.05 -29.20
N SER A 585 -28.92 -4.83 -28.81
CA SER A 585 -27.84 -4.11 -29.48
C SER A 585 -26.50 -4.84 -29.35
N LEU A 586 -26.17 -5.35 -28.17
CA LEU A 586 -24.94 -6.11 -27.92
C LEU A 586 -24.99 -7.50 -28.58
N SER A 587 -26.16 -8.11 -28.64
CA SER A 587 -26.35 -9.42 -29.33
C SER A 587 -26.21 -9.34 -30.84
N ALA A 588 -26.48 -8.17 -31.42
CA ALA A 588 -26.27 -7.90 -32.84
C ALA A 588 -24.79 -7.76 -33.23
N LEU A 589 -23.89 -7.65 -32.25
CA LEU A 589 -22.44 -7.55 -32.52
C LEU A 589 -21.90 -8.85 -33.14
N PRO A 590 -20.93 -8.77 -34.05
CA PRO A 590 -20.31 -9.93 -34.67
C PRO A 590 -19.71 -10.89 -33.64
N SER A 591 -20.08 -12.15 -33.68
CA SER A 591 -19.60 -13.20 -32.77
C SER A 591 -20.07 -13.08 -31.30
N ALA A 592 -20.94 -12.16 -30.96
CA ALA A 592 -21.60 -12.15 -29.65
C ALA A 592 -22.45 -13.43 -29.50
N LYS A 593 -22.43 -14.01 -28.29
CA LYS A 593 -23.09 -15.29 -28.03
C LYS A 593 -24.09 -15.23 -26.90
N ASN A 594 -23.63 -14.76 -25.73
CA ASN A 594 -24.48 -14.58 -24.55
C ASN A 594 -24.20 -13.21 -23.97
N ILE A 595 -25.27 -12.48 -23.68
CA ILE A 595 -25.26 -11.23 -22.93
C ILE A 595 -25.98 -11.50 -21.63
N SER A 596 -25.49 -10.99 -20.53
CA SER A 596 -26.17 -11.13 -19.24
C SER A 596 -25.89 -9.93 -18.35
N PHE A 597 -26.88 -9.61 -17.55
CA PHE A 597 -26.83 -8.53 -16.56
C PHE A 597 -26.76 -9.12 -15.16
N ALA A 598 -26.00 -8.47 -14.30
CA ALA A 598 -25.92 -8.80 -12.90
C ALA A 598 -25.72 -7.55 -12.04
N ARG A 599 -26.14 -7.56 -10.79
CA ARG A 599 -25.79 -6.49 -9.86
C ARG A 599 -24.29 -6.49 -9.59
N TYR A 600 -23.71 -7.66 -9.43
CA TYR A 600 -22.27 -7.90 -9.25
C TYR A 600 -21.85 -9.12 -10.07
N THR A 601 -20.62 -9.10 -10.55
CA THR A 601 -20.03 -10.27 -11.22
C THR A 601 -19.13 -11.04 -10.25
N PRO A 602 -18.95 -12.35 -10.41
CA PRO A 602 -18.01 -13.10 -9.59
C PRO A 602 -16.62 -12.46 -9.55
N LEU A 603 -16.04 -12.37 -8.35
CA LEU A 603 -14.71 -11.83 -8.08
C LEU A 603 -14.50 -10.36 -8.49
N ASP A 604 -15.55 -9.57 -8.44
CA ASP A 604 -15.45 -8.13 -8.71
C ASP A 604 -15.14 -7.28 -7.47
N GLY A 605 -15.07 -7.91 -6.30
CA GLY A 605 -14.78 -7.25 -5.03
C GLY A 605 -16.00 -6.64 -4.33
N ASN A 606 -17.20 -6.83 -4.88
CA ASN A 606 -18.47 -6.42 -4.30
C ASN A 606 -19.36 -7.64 -4.05
N GLY A 607 -20.27 -7.52 -3.08
CA GLY A 607 -21.24 -8.57 -2.79
C GLY A 607 -22.29 -8.08 -1.80
N TRP A 608 -23.49 -8.60 -1.94
CA TRP A 608 -24.55 -8.48 -0.96
C TRP A 608 -24.73 -9.81 -0.24
N GLY A 609 -25.13 -9.75 1.01
CA GLY A 609 -25.46 -10.91 1.78
C GLY A 609 -26.44 -10.57 2.88
N THR A 610 -27.19 -11.56 3.31
CA THR A 610 -28.21 -11.40 4.33
C THR A 610 -28.45 -12.70 5.07
N CYS A 611 -29.05 -12.63 6.25
CA CYS A 611 -29.59 -13.77 6.96
C CYS A 611 -30.83 -14.28 6.25
N ILE A 612 -30.91 -15.60 6.01
CA ILE A 612 -32.11 -16.25 5.49
C ILE A 612 -32.91 -16.92 6.61
N VAL A 613 -34.21 -16.97 6.41
CA VAL A 613 -35.16 -17.67 7.30
C VAL A 613 -35.91 -18.71 6.50
N GLN A 614 -35.73 -19.99 6.84
CA GLN A 614 -36.43 -21.09 6.19
C GLN A 614 -37.91 -21.12 6.62
N GLN A 615 -38.79 -21.44 5.69
CA GLN A 615 -40.21 -21.54 6.00
C GLN A 615 -40.45 -22.57 7.10
N GLY A 616 -41.21 -22.18 8.11
CA GLY A 616 -41.54 -23.05 9.25
C GLY A 616 -40.47 -23.10 10.35
N HIS A 617 -39.38 -22.36 10.23
CA HIS A 617 -38.33 -22.23 11.26
C HIS A 617 -38.46 -20.91 12.02
N ALA A 618 -37.97 -20.90 13.26
CA ALA A 618 -37.85 -19.66 14.03
C ALA A 618 -36.81 -18.70 13.40
N ALA A 619 -36.87 -17.40 13.76
CA ALA A 619 -35.85 -16.48 13.40
C ALA A 619 -34.46 -16.94 13.91
N PRO A 620 -33.41 -16.86 13.07
CA PRO A 620 -32.05 -17.21 13.51
C PRO A 620 -31.59 -16.28 14.63
N GLY A 621 -30.90 -16.85 15.61
CA GLY A 621 -30.26 -16.08 16.66
C GLY A 621 -28.94 -15.45 16.18
N PRO A 622 -28.33 -14.55 16.98
CA PRO A 622 -27.11 -13.81 16.61
C PRO A 622 -25.89 -14.69 16.31
N GLN A 623 -25.90 -15.96 16.77
CA GLN A 623 -24.80 -16.91 16.57
C GLN A 623 -25.12 -17.99 15.52
N ASP A 624 -26.30 -17.98 14.94
CA ASP A 624 -26.69 -18.95 13.95
C ASP A 624 -26.05 -18.65 12.59
N LYS A 625 -25.66 -19.72 11.89
CA LYS A 625 -25.11 -19.62 10.53
C LYS A 625 -26.22 -19.37 9.51
N CYS A 626 -26.84 -18.20 9.56
CA CYS A 626 -27.94 -17.83 8.69
C CYS A 626 -27.53 -17.08 7.42
N PHE A 627 -26.26 -16.63 7.34
CA PHE A 627 -25.81 -15.74 6.28
C PHE A 627 -25.67 -16.47 4.94
N SER A 628 -26.17 -15.85 3.88
CA SER A 628 -25.98 -16.23 2.48
C SER A 628 -25.74 -15.00 1.64
N SER A 629 -24.78 -15.09 0.73
CA SER A 629 -24.61 -14.09 -0.34
C SER A 629 -25.76 -14.19 -1.34
N TRP A 630 -26.07 -13.10 -2.02
CA TRP A 630 -27.06 -13.12 -3.09
C TRP A 630 -26.78 -12.09 -4.18
N VAL A 631 -27.26 -12.36 -5.40
CA VAL A 631 -27.11 -11.50 -6.56
C VAL A 631 -28.38 -11.51 -7.38
N ARG A 632 -28.80 -10.33 -7.86
CA ARG A 632 -29.84 -10.22 -8.87
C ARG A 632 -29.23 -10.30 -10.25
N VAL A 633 -29.82 -11.10 -11.14
CA VAL A 633 -29.26 -11.46 -12.44
C VAL A 633 -30.34 -11.53 -13.52
N SER A 634 -29.93 -11.39 -14.79
CA SER A 634 -30.80 -11.72 -15.93
C SER A 634 -30.86 -13.22 -16.19
N GLU A 635 -31.80 -13.65 -17.04
CA GLU A 635 -32.14 -15.04 -17.33
C GLU A 635 -30.92 -15.91 -17.70
N HIS A 636 -30.01 -15.39 -18.49
CA HIS A 636 -28.87 -16.17 -19.03
C HIS A 636 -27.54 -16.06 -18.25
N PHE A 637 -27.61 -15.60 -17.02
CA PHE A 637 -26.41 -15.34 -16.22
C PHE A 637 -25.52 -16.56 -16.02
N LEU A 638 -26.08 -17.70 -15.56
CA LEU A 638 -25.30 -18.93 -15.34
C LEU A 638 -24.62 -19.41 -16.64
N ARG A 639 -25.32 -19.33 -17.75
CA ARG A 639 -24.78 -19.67 -19.05
C ARG A 639 -23.66 -18.71 -19.48
N ALA A 640 -23.82 -17.41 -19.22
CA ALA A 640 -22.81 -16.41 -19.54
C ALA A 640 -21.51 -16.63 -18.75
N ILE A 641 -21.56 -17.09 -17.50
CA ILE A 641 -20.38 -17.41 -16.68
C ILE A 641 -19.94 -18.90 -16.79
N GLY A 642 -20.66 -19.71 -17.55
CA GLY A 642 -20.30 -21.12 -17.80
C GLY A 642 -20.62 -22.08 -16.65
N VAL A 643 -21.59 -21.74 -15.79
CA VAL A 643 -22.02 -22.55 -14.65
C VAL A 643 -23.22 -23.40 -15.04
N SER A 644 -23.23 -24.68 -14.65
CA SER A 644 -24.32 -25.61 -14.96
C SER A 644 -25.35 -25.72 -13.83
N ILE A 645 -26.60 -25.94 -14.21
CA ILE A 645 -27.63 -26.38 -13.27
C ILE A 645 -27.40 -27.87 -12.95
N VAL A 646 -27.40 -28.18 -11.66
CA VAL A 646 -27.19 -29.55 -11.14
C VAL A 646 -28.52 -30.25 -10.90
N ARG A 647 -29.54 -29.53 -10.41
CA ARG A 647 -30.92 -30.04 -10.15
C ARG A 647 -31.94 -28.94 -10.42
N GLY A 648 -33.16 -29.34 -10.75
CA GLY A 648 -34.21 -28.38 -11.06
C GLY A 648 -34.04 -27.72 -12.43
N ARG A 649 -34.41 -26.43 -12.54
CA ARG A 649 -34.38 -25.66 -13.78
C ARG A 649 -33.66 -24.30 -13.60
N ASP A 650 -33.20 -23.72 -14.69
CA ASP A 650 -32.74 -22.34 -14.77
C ASP A 650 -33.94 -21.37 -14.79
N PHE A 651 -33.66 -20.07 -14.66
CA PHE A 651 -34.65 -19.03 -14.90
C PHE A 651 -35.18 -19.12 -16.33
N SER A 652 -36.43 -18.73 -16.51
CA SER A 652 -37.10 -18.78 -17.80
C SER A 652 -38.01 -17.56 -18.00
N ALA A 653 -38.43 -17.31 -19.22
CA ALA A 653 -39.37 -16.24 -19.57
C ALA A 653 -40.76 -16.39 -18.86
N GLN A 654 -41.04 -17.53 -18.24
CA GLN A 654 -42.26 -17.76 -17.43
C GLN A 654 -42.12 -17.15 -16.01
N ASP A 655 -40.92 -16.87 -15.54
CA ASP A 655 -40.66 -16.30 -14.24
C ASP A 655 -40.88 -14.77 -14.28
N THR A 656 -42.13 -14.39 -14.43
CA THR A 656 -42.56 -12.97 -14.54
C THR A 656 -42.92 -12.39 -13.17
N GLN A 657 -43.18 -11.09 -13.13
CA GLN A 657 -43.62 -10.38 -11.92
C GLN A 657 -44.86 -11.00 -11.25
N ASN A 658 -45.72 -11.64 -12.05
CA ASN A 658 -47.01 -12.23 -11.56
C ASN A 658 -46.92 -13.72 -11.21
N SER A 659 -45.78 -14.36 -11.45
CA SER A 659 -45.55 -15.75 -11.05
C SER A 659 -44.98 -15.82 -9.63
N THR A 660 -45.00 -17.05 -9.03
CA THR A 660 -44.35 -17.28 -7.73
C THR A 660 -42.91 -16.80 -7.79
N PRO A 661 -42.44 -15.98 -6.82
CA PRO A 661 -41.05 -15.57 -6.79
C PRO A 661 -40.09 -16.75 -6.63
N VAL A 662 -39.24 -16.97 -7.61
CA VAL A 662 -38.29 -18.07 -7.65
C VAL A 662 -36.84 -17.62 -7.45
N VAL A 663 -36.02 -18.55 -6.94
CA VAL A 663 -34.58 -18.36 -6.77
C VAL A 663 -33.83 -19.60 -7.24
N LEU A 664 -32.55 -19.37 -7.64
CA LEU A 664 -31.60 -20.47 -7.81
C LEU A 664 -30.61 -20.44 -6.66
N VAL A 665 -30.24 -21.58 -6.14
CA VAL A 665 -29.28 -21.71 -5.03
C VAL A 665 -28.07 -22.53 -5.46
N ASN A 666 -26.90 -22.27 -4.88
CA ASN A 666 -25.74 -23.12 -5.14
C ASN A 666 -25.77 -24.40 -4.29
N GLN A 667 -24.89 -25.36 -4.59
CA GLN A 667 -24.78 -26.60 -3.83
C GLN A 667 -24.42 -26.34 -2.36
N SER A 668 -23.60 -25.33 -2.07
CA SER A 668 -23.22 -24.96 -0.70
C SER A 668 -24.41 -24.46 0.11
N PHE A 669 -25.29 -23.65 -0.49
CA PHE A 669 -26.54 -23.21 0.11
C PHE A 669 -27.44 -24.42 0.44
N ALA A 670 -27.61 -25.32 -0.54
CA ALA A 670 -28.43 -26.53 -0.34
C ALA A 670 -27.90 -27.42 0.80
N ARG A 671 -26.57 -27.59 0.86
CA ARG A 671 -25.96 -28.39 1.96
C ARG A 671 -26.09 -27.73 3.34
N GLN A 672 -25.99 -26.40 3.42
CA GLN A 672 -26.04 -25.70 4.71
C GLN A 672 -27.47 -25.61 5.25
N PHE A 673 -28.42 -25.23 4.40
CA PHE A 673 -29.79 -24.91 4.84
C PHE A 673 -30.79 -26.05 4.68
N PHE A 674 -30.55 -27.01 3.79
CA PHE A 674 -31.41 -28.15 3.53
C PHE A 674 -30.64 -29.47 3.59
N PRO A 675 -29.94 -29.79 4.72
CA PRO A 675 -29.12 -30.98 4.80
C PRO A 675 -30.01 -32.25 4.67
N ASN A 676 -29.58 -33.15 3.78
CA ASN A 676 -30.28 -34.42 3.50
C ASN A 676 -31.73 -34.28 3.00
N GLN A 677 -32.11 -33.13 2.48
CA GLN A 677 -33.41 -32.87 1.87
C GLN A 677 -33.26 -32.43 0.41
N ASP A 678 -34.31 -32.62 -0.37
CA ASP A 678 -34.38 -31.96 -1.69
C ASP A 678 -34.77 -30.51 -1.48
N PRO A 679 -33.93 -29.54 -1.89
CA PRO A 679 -34.23 -28.12 -1.74
C PRO A 679 -35.24 -27.60 -2.77
N ILE A 680 -35.48 -28.34 -3.89
CA ILE A 680 -36.40 -27.90 -4.94
C ILE A 680 -37.85 -27.82 -4.39
N GLY A 681 -38.52 -26.71 -4.68
CA GLY A 681 -39.88 -26.42 -4.19
C GLY A 681 -39.94 -26.02 -2.71
N LYS A 682 -38.80 -25.96 -2.00
CA LYS A 682 -38.75 -25.41 -0.63
C LYS A 682 -38.74 -23.90 -0.69
N HIS A 683 -39.21 -23.28 0.42
CA HIS A 683 -39.31 -21.83 0.52
C HIS A 683 -38.43 -21.29 1.64
N PHE A 684 -37.95 -20.11 1.41
CA PHE A 684 -37.28 -19.27 2.43
C PHE A 684 -37.51 -17.79 2.18
N GLY A 685 -37.15 -16.96 3.14
CA GLY A 685 -37.19 -15.52 3.01
C GLY A 685 -35.99 -14.84 3.67
N LEU A 686 -36.00 -13.54 3.67
CA LEU A 686 -34.88 -12.71 4.15
C LEU A 686 -35.28 -12.05 5.47
N ILE A 687 -34.32 -11.96 6.40
CA ILE A 687 -34.34 -11.15 7.63
C ILE A 687 -35.46 -11.55 8.60
N SER A 688 -36.71 -11.59 8.16
CA SER A 688 -37.88 -11.75 9.03
C SER A 688 -38.62 -13.09 8.80
N PRO A 689 -39.07 -13.77 9.87
CA PRO A 689 -39.94 -14.97 9.73
C PRO A 689 -41.24 -14.71 8.99
N LYS A 690 -41.75 -13.47 8.96
CA LYS A 690 -42.94 -13.11 8.18
C LYS A 690 -42.75 -13.35 6.68
N ASN A 691 -41.51 -13.18 6.23
CA ASN A 691 -41.11 -13.32 4.83
C ASN A 691 -40.55 -14.71 4.51
N SER A 692 -40.57 -15.67 5.46
CA SER A 692 -39.94 -16.99 5.31
C SER A 692 -40.49 -17.85 4.15
N GLY A 693 -41.62 -17.51 3.59
CA GLY A 693 -42.22 -18.14 2.40
C GLY A 693 -42.03 -17.34 1.11
N ALA A 694 -41.21 -16.28 1.12
CA ALA A 694 -41.13 -15.32 0.02
C ALA A 694 -40.61 -15.90 -1.31
N PHE A 695 -39.67 -16.84 -1.25
CA PHE A 695 -38.98 -17.35 -2.44
C PHE A 695 -39.01 -18.86 -2.49
N GLU A 696 -39.39 -19.42 -3.66
CA GLU A 696 -39.32 -20.83 -3.97
C GLU A 696 -38.02 -21.20 -4.66
N ILE A 697 -37.36 -22.29 -4.25
CA ILE A 697 -36.14 -22.80 -4.88
C ILE A 697 -36.53 -23.55 -6.15
N ALA A 698 -36.25 -22.96 -7.33
CA ALA A 698 -36.50 -23.54 -8.64
C ALA A 698 -35.37 -24.44 -9.14
N GLY A 699 -34.15 -24.19 -8.74
CA GLY A 699 -32.98 -24.92 -9.19
C GLY A 699 -31.77 -24.81 -8.28
N VAL A 700 -30.87 -25.81 -8.41
CA VAL A 700 -29.58 -25.86 -7.76
C VAL A 700 -28.48 -25.80 -8.82
N PHE A 701 -27.59 -24.85 -8.72
CA PHE A 701 -26.43 -24.71 -9.63
C PHE A 701 -25.13 -25.16 -8.96
N ALA A 702 -24.12 -25.44 -9.80
CA ALA A 702 -22.79 -25.85 -9.35
C ALA A 702 -22.09 -24.74 -8.58
N ASP A 703 -21.34 -25.11 -7.54
CA ASP A 703 -20.58 -24.16 -6.71
C ASP A 703 -19.55 -23.37 -7.53
N PHE A 704 -19.45 -22.06 -7.31
CA PHE A 704 -18.40 -21.19 -7.81
C PHE A 704 -17.99 -20.14 -6.79
N LYS A 705 -16.78 -19.55 -6.97
CA LYS A 705 -16.26 -18.50 -6.10
C LYS A 705 -16.89 -17.15 -6.45
N MET A 706 -17.71 -16.60 -5.56
CA MET A 706 -18.36 -15.30 -5.79
C MET A 706 -17.53 -14.12 -5.28
N ASN A 707 -17.15 -14.13 -4.01
CA ASN A 707 -16.59 -12.96 -3.34
C ASN A 707 -15.04 -13.01 -3.22
N ASP A 708 -14.48 -14.17 -2.84
CA ASP A 708 -13.05 -14.34 -2.59
C ASP A 708 -12.56 -15.68 -3.15
N ALA A 709 -11.58 -15.61 -4.04
CA ALA A 709 -10.97 -16.81 -4.62
C ALA A 709 -10.26 -17.71 -3.60
N ARG A 710 -9.83 -17.17 -2.45
CA ARG A 710 -9.06 -17.88 -1.42
C ARG A 710 -9.93 -18.59 -0.39
N LYS A 711 -11.17 -18.14 -0.19
CA LYS A 711 -12.09 -18.70 0.76
C LYS A 711 -12.81 -19.91 0.18
N ASP A 712 -13.39 -20.74 1.04
CA ASP A 712 -14.32 -21.77 0.61
C ASP A 712 -15.56 -21.17 -0.07
N VAL A 713 -16.26 -21.99 -0.86
CA VAL A 713 -17.47 -21.51 -1.52
C VAL A 713 -18.56 -21.27 -0.47
N GLU A 714 -19.04 -20.04 -0.42
CA GLU A 714 -20.09 -19.60 0.49
C GLU A 714 -21.48 -19.98 -0.06
N PRO A 715 -22.51 -20.11 0.81
CA PRO A 715 -23.89 -20.16 0.37
C PRO A 715 -24.24 -18.95 -0.50
N LEU A 716 -24.87 -19.23 -1.63
CA LEU A 716 -25.23 -18.19 -2.61
C LEU A 716 -26.59 -18.50 -3.21
N PHE A 717 -27.44 -17.48 -3.35
CA PHE A 717 -28.64 -17.58 -4.15
C PHE A 717 -28.73 -16.46 -5.18
N LEU A 718 -29.36 -16.77 -6.31
CA LEU A 718 -29.59 -15.82 -7.41
C LEU A 718 -31.09 -15.50 -7.47
N ARG A 719 -31.40 -14.24 -7.76
CA ARG A 719 -32.77 -13.75 -7.97
C ARG A 719 -32.92 -13.20 -9.40
N PRO A 720 -34.02 -13.50 -10.10
CA PRO A 720 -34.21 -13.03 -11.46
C PRO A 720 -34.53 -11.51 -11.50
N LEU A 721 -34.08 -10.85 -12.55
CA LEU A 721 -34.41 -9.44 -12.82
C LEU A 721 -35.92 -9.22 -13.04
N THR A 722 -36.61 -10.23 -13.57
CA THR A 722 -38.03 -10.17 -13.95
C THR A 722 -39.00 -10.17 -12.76
N GLN A 723 -38.51 -10.46 -11.55
CA GLN A 723 -39.35 -10.58 -10.35
C GLN A 723 -38.87 -9.64 -9.25
N GLN A 724 -39.70 -8.71 -8.86
CA GLN A 724 -39.54 -7.87 -7.66
C GLN A 724 -40.46 -8.44 -6.55
N TYR A 725 -39.93 -8.66 -5.35
CA TYR A 725 -40.77 -9.09 -4.23
C TYR A 725 -41.51 -7.89 -3.61
N LEU A 726 -42.85 -7.92 -3.68
CA LEU A 726 -43.71 -6.83 -3.24
C LEU A 726 -44.29 -7.06 -1.82
N GLY A 727 -43.87 -8.15 -1.14
CA GLY A 727 -44.42 -8.48 0.19
C GLY A 727 -43.69 -7.83 1.36
N TYR A 728 -42.62 -7.06 1.12
CA TYR A 728 -41.97 -6.31 2.19
C TYR A 728 -42.85 -5.15 2.68
N THR A 729 -42.87 -4.95 4.00
CA THR A 729 -43.59 -3.86 4.66
C THR A 729 -42.62 -2.85 5.27
N GLU A 730 -41.40 -3.24 5.53
CA GLU A 730 -40.35 -2.42 6.10
C GLU A 730 -39.75 -1.49 5.01
N PRO A 731 -39.62 -0.18 5.26
CA PRO A 731 -39.14 0.80 4.27
C PRO A 731 -37.77 0.46 3.69
N GLU A 732 -36.87 -0.06 4.53
CA GLU A 732 -35.53 -0.44 4.15
C GLU A 732 -35.51 -1.68 3.24
N ALA A 733 -36.25 -2.73 3.58
CA ALA A 733 -36.38 -3.91 2.74
C ALA A 733 -36.98 -3.55 1.38
N ILE A 734 -37.94 -2.63 1.34
CA ILE A 734 -38.51 -2.08 0.10
C ILE A 734 -37.43 -1.33 -0.70
N SER A 735 -36.67 -0.46 -0.07
CA SER A 735 -35.59 0.31 -0.71
C SER A 735 -34.48 -0.60 -1.24
N SER A 736 -34.04 -1.56 -0.44
CA SER A 736 -33.04 -2.56 -0.84
C SER A 736 -33.54 -3.40 -2.04
N GLU A 737 -34.79 -3.80 -2.02
CA GLU A 737 -35.40 -4.53 -3.12
C GLU A 737 -35.40 -3.70 -4.41
N GLN A 738 -35.81 -2.45 -4.35
CA GLN A 738 -35.84 -1.52 -5.48
C GLN A 738 -34.43 -1.25 -6.01
N ASN A 739 -33.46 -1.00 -5.12
CA ASN A 739 -32.06 -0.76 -5.50
C ASN A 739 -31.44 -1.99 -6.18
N SER A 740 -31.86 -3.20 -5.79
CA SER A 740 -31.36 -4.44 -6.40
C SER A 740 -31.73 -4.60 -7.86
N MET A 741 -32.79 -3.91 -8.33
CA MET A 741 -33.25 -3.96 -9.73
C MET A 741 -32.30 -3.18 -10.69
N PHE A 742 -31.49 -2.26 -10.18
CA PHE A 742 -30.49 -1.55 -10.96
C PHE A 742 -29.26 -2.44 -11.16
N LEU A 743 -29.25 -3.22 -12.24
CA LEU A 743 -28.10 -4.07 -12.60
C LEU A 743 -27.02 -3.24 -13.28
N ASN A 744 -25.87 -3.18 -12.66
CA ASN A 744 -24.78 -2.31 -13.11
C ASN A 744 -23.77 -3.04 -13.97
N SER A 745 -23.67 -4.36 -13.85
CA SER A 745 -22.64 -5.15 -14.53
C SER A 745 -23.25 -5.91 -15.71
N ILE A 746 -22.56 -5.88 -16.84
CA ILE A 746 -22.93 -6.61 -18.05
C ILE A 746 -21.78 -7.55 -18.40
N ILE A 747 -22.10 -8.82 -18.65
CA ILE A 747 -21.15 -9.80 -19.16
C ILE A 747 -21.48 -10.03 -20.64
N VAL A 748 -20.49 -9.83 -21.49
CA VAL A 748 -20.58 -10.08 -22.93
C VAL A 748 -19.66 -11.24 -23.29
N GLN A 749 -20.22 -12.37 -23.72
CA GLN A 749 -19.47 -13.51 -24.23
C GLN A 749 -19.38 -13.46 -25.76
N PHE A 750 -18.18 -13.61 -26.29
CA PHE A 750 -17.96 -13.80 -27.73
C PHE A 750 -17.59 -15.25 -28.04
N SER A 751 -17.93 -15.73 -29.22
CA SER A 751 -17.58 -17.07 -29.69
C SER A 751 -16.10 -17.20 -30.07
N ARG A 752 -15.42 -16.10 -30.33
CA ARG A 752 -13.99 -16.00 -30.69
C ARG A 752 -13.41 -14.67 -30.18
N PRO A 753 -12.08 -14.58 -29.97
CA PRO A 753 -11.43 -13.32 -29.62
C PRO A 753 -11.73 -12.23 -30.66
N GLN A 754 -12.03 -11.03 -30.19
CA GLN A 754 -12.32 -9.86 -31.01
C GLN A 754 -11.25 -8.78 -30.77
N SER A 755 -10.84 -8.12 -31.86
CA SER A 755 -10.01 -6.92 -31.75
C SER A 755 -10.88 -5.69 -31.49
N ASN A 756 -10.35 -4.73 -30.71
CA ASN A 756 -11.01 -3.44 -30.43
C ASN A 756 -12.40 -3.54 -29.78
N VAL A 757 -12.60 -4.59 -28.93
CA VAL A 757 -13.88 -4.90 -28.27
C VAL A 757 -14.39 -3.74 -27.45
N GLU A 758 -13.49 -3.05 -26.73
CA GLU A 758 -13.87 -1.95 -25.84
C GLU A 758 -14.56 -0.81 -26.62
N ASN A 759 -13.94 -0.35 -27.71
CA ASN A 759 -14.54 0.72 -28.51
C ASN A 759 -15.86 0.28 -29.15
N LEU A 760 -15.92 -0.96 -29.63
CA LEU A 760 -17.13 -1.53 -30.22
C LEU A 760 -18.29 -1.51 -29.22
N ILE A 761 -18.07 -2.02 -28.01
CA ILE A 761 -19.08 -2.03 -26.94
C ILE A 761 -19.43 -0.62 -26.47
N ARG A 762 -18.45 0.28 -26.31
CA ARG A 762 -18.72 1.67 -25.93
C ARG A 762 -19.59 2.40 -26.92
N HIS A 763 -19.35 2.24 -28.22
CA HIS A 763 -20.19 2.81 -29.25
C HIS A 763 -21.62 2.22 -29.21
N THR A 764 -21.73 0.89 -29.13
CA THR A 764 -23.04 0.22 -29.10
C THR A 764 -23.89 0.66 -27.92
N VAL A 765 -23.31 0.82 -26.73
CA VAL A 765 -24.04 1.29 -25.54
C VAL A 765 -24.37 2.79 -25.66
N ALA A 766 -23.47 3.61 -26.21
CA ALA A 766 -23.71 5.02 -26.43
C ALA A 766 -24.81 5.28 -27.51
N ASP A 767 -24.95 4.37 -28.48
CA ASP A 767 -26.03 4.43 -29.49
C ASP A 767 -27.41 4.14 -28.86
N VAL A 768 -27.46 3.34 -27.77
CA VAL A 768 -28.71 3.13 -27.01
C VAL A 768 -29.04 4.38 -26.19
N ASP A 769 -28.08 4.89 -25.43
CA ASP A 769 -28.24 6.15 -24.70
C ASP A 769 -26.84 6.77 -24.40
N PRO A 770 -26.55 7.97 -24.94
CA PRO A 770 -25.25 8.63 -24.69
C PRO A 770 -25.02 9.07 -23.25
N ASN A 771 -26.03 9.04 -22.36
CA ASN A 771 -25.90 9.31 -20.94
C ASN A 771 -25.47 8.07 -20.13
N LEU A 772 -25.58 6.86 -20.71
CA LEU A 772 -25.09 5.63 -20.10
C LEU A 772 -23.56 5.57 -20.20
N THR A 773 -22.89 6.08 -19.18
CA THR A 773 -21.43 6.05 -19.11
C THR A 773 -20.94 4.67 -18.70
N ILE A 774 -20.05 4.06 -19.51
CA ILE A 774 -19.30 2.85 -19.09
C ILE A 774 -18.11 3.30 -18.24
N PHE A 775 -18.19 3.09 -16.94
CA PHE A 775 -17.16 3.50 -15.98
C PHE A 775 -16.13 2.40 -15.66
N TYR A 776 -16.41 1.16 -16.11
CA TYR A 776 -15.47 0.05 -16.03
C TYR A 776 -15.59 -0.83 -17.27
N PHE A 777 -14.46 -1.24 -17.81
CA PHE A 777 -14.37 -2.23 -18.88
C PHE A 777 -13.11 -3.08 -18.69
N SER A 778 -13.27 -4.40 -18.76
CA SER A 778 -12.16 -5.33 -18.66
C SER A 778 -12.49 -6.67 -19.32
N SER A 779 -11.48 -7.43 -19.75
CA SER A 779 -11.71 -8.85 -19.96
C SER A 779 -11.98 -9.54 -18.62
N TYR A 780 -12.79 -10.58 -18.62
CA TYR A 780 -13.13 -11.27 -17.38
C TYR A 780 -11.89 -11.94 -16.76
N ASP A 781 -10.96 -12.44 -17.59
CA ASP A 781 -9.66 -12.93 -17.12
C ASP A 781 -8.87 -11.86 -16.37
N ALA A 782 -8.85 -10.63 -16.87
CA ALA A 782 -8.13 -9.54 -16.22
C ALA A 782 -8.78 -9.12 -14.89
N GLN A 783 -10.12 -9.14 -14.81
CA GLN A 783 -10.84 -8.91 -13.56
C GLN A 783 -10.49 -9.97 -12.51
N VAL A 784 -10.56 -11.25 -12.87
CA VAL A 784 -10.19 -12.37 -11.98
C VAL A 784 -8.72 -12.29 -11.60
N ALA A 785 -7.86 -12.02 -12.57
CA ALA A 785 -6.42 -11.85 -12.37
C ALA A 785 -6.08 -10.72 -11.40
N GLY A 786 -6.90 -9.67 -11.36
CA GLY A 786 -6.78 -8.54 -10.41
C GLY A 786 -6.80 -8.98 -8.94
N ASN A 787 -7.53 -10.03 -8.61
CA ASN A 787 -7.59 -10.59 -7.24
C ASN A 787 -6.25 -11.17 -6.77
N PHE A 788 -5.32 -11.44 -7.68
CA PHE A 788 -4.00 -12.04 -7.39
C PHE A 788 -2.84 -11.07 -7.63
N ASN A 789 -3.09 -9.79 -7.87
CA ASN A 789 -2.03 -8.82 -8.20
C ASN A 789 -0.97 -8.72 -7.11
N GLN A 790 -1.36 -8.76 -5.86
CA GLN A 790 -0.43 -8.73 -4.73
C GLN A 790 0.45 -9.98 -4.68
N ASP A 791 -0.14 -11.17 -4.84
CA ASP A 791 0.59 -12.44 -4.82
C ASP A 791 1.56 -12.53 -6.00
N ARG A 792 1.12 -12.05 -7.19
CA ARG A 792 1.97 -11.92 -8.37
C ARG A 792 3.16 -11.00 -8.14
N LEU A 793 2.93 -9.86 -7.50
CA LEU A 793 3.99 -8.91 -7.18
C LEU A 793 5.03 -9.56 -6.27
N ILE A 794 4.59 -10.19 -5.19
CA ILE A 794 5.48 -10.88 -4.23
C ILE A 794 6.25 -11.99 -4.95
N ALA A 795 5.58 -12.86 -5.70
CA ALA A 795 6.22 -13.97 -6.39
C ALA A 795 7.20 -13.54 -7.51
N ARG A 796 7.00 -12.38 -8.15
CA ARG A 796 7.91 -11.84 -9.18
C ARG A 796 9.11 -11.10 -8.59
N LEU A 797 9.02 -10.63 -7.36
CA LEU A 797 10.09 -9.89 -6.69
C LEU A 797 10.98 -10.78 -5.82
N THR A 798 10.58 -12.01 -5.58
CA THR A 798 11.36 -13.02 -4.86
C THR A 798 12.12 -13.95 -5.79
#